data_943edc28023d17367dbecda128042aaa
#
_entry.id   943edc28023d17367dbecda128042aaa
#
_cell.length_a   1.000
_cell.length_b   1.000
_cell.length_c   1.000
_cell.angle_alpha   90.00
_cell.angle_beta   90.00
_cell.angle_gamma   90.00
#
_symmetry.space_group_name_H-M   'P 1'
#
loop_
_entity.id
_entity.type
_entity.pdbx_description
1 polymer ?
#
loop_
_entity_poly.entity_id
_entity_poly.type
_entity_poly.pdbx_seq_one_letter_code
_entity_poly.pdbx_strand_id
1 'polypeptide(L)'
;LPYPSSRFLEPADTPTGVRLAFPLSAMPKQRGRSMPIEPYLALDGYSPTVGISMHFPGGVDPALSNAARLLEATRTHDDRALDADSPTLLIDADTGEQVLHFVEIEGRAALNNVIARELLIMNAAQSLTPGHRYIVAMRNLIDRTGAPVTAEPAFAAMRDGIPSNIAALEARRPQMEALFGELEALGVERDELVLAFDFVVASDESLTREMLVMRDETFAWLESVEGTTTFSVENVVESNCETPGTRVWRRIEGTFQVPLYLLADPLEFPDNAATFRRGDDGMPRAAGFTNPPFTIAIPCTVFEPASEQIYPVVLGHGLFGDGRGFVRELTTTQEVDAFNYIAGATDWTGLAARDSGGGNNIPTSFVGRVALDQPRNFPALPDRLRQGQLNTLVLARLMKTGAFNRDAAFRFSNGSGVFPGPEVEQFYFGASLGGIMGLMFAALSPDVNNVLVNVPGINFSLLLPRSVAFLAFEAAIRLTGVTDPIDQRLLLLLTHELWVRGESAGYATHITENPLPGTNAKKVLMTAALYDQLVSNLATELAARTLRLPSLDGSILPGRAGIPDMEGPLAGAVIFYDAGVFNPEDPLQAPFIPPLTNIQPVLNRCDPHGRQAFIPAAIDQLFEFLRPGGVALNFCDGACDASEPYELPYNGNRPCNPF
;
A
#
# COMPACT_ATOMS: atom_id res chain seq x y z
N LEU A 1 19.60 1.99 -16.67
CA LEU A 1 18.66 3.12 -16.58
C LEU A 1 18.45 3.74 -17.96
N PRO A 2 17.25 4.25 -18.28
CA PRO A 2 16.11 4.45 -17.40
C PRO A 2 15.40 3.17 -16.97
N TYR A 3 14.61 3.26 -15.88
CA TYR A 3 13.71 2.24 -15.40
C TYR A 3 12.38 2.89 -14.97
N PRO A 4 11.19 2.33 -15.29
CA PRO A 4 10.95 1.18 -16.19
C PRO A 4 11.34 1.50 -17.63
N SER A 5 11.40 0.50 -18.52
CA SER A 5 11.68 0.76 -19.95
C SER A 5 11.24 -0.42 -20.82
N SER A 6 10.68 -0.13 -22.00
CA SER A 6 10.38 -1.11 -23.04
C SER A 6 11.61 -1.90 -23.52
N ARG A 7 12.82 -1.41 -23.19
CA ARG A 7 14.08 -2.14 -23.42
C ARG A 7 14.10 -3.52 -22.75
N PHE A 8 13.35 -3.70 -21.67
CA PHE A 8 13.27 -4.94 -20.90
C PHE A 8 11.97 -5.70 -21.14
N LEU A 9 11.28 -5.38 -22.22
CA LEU A 9 10.10 -6.10 -22.68
C LEU A 9 10.45 -6.97 -23.89
N GLU A 10 9.89 -8.16 -23.95
CA GLU A 10 9.93 -9.02 -25.13
C GLU A 10 8.51 -9.44 -25.54
N PRO A 11 8.26 -9.69 -26.83
CA PRO A 11 6.96 -10.17 -27.28
C PRO A 11 6.56 -11.47 -26.59
N ALA A 12 5.30 -11.56 -26.13
CA ALA A 12 4.76 -12.73 -25.45
C ALA A 12 3.24 -12.85 -25.72
N ASP A 13 2.72 -14.05 -25.56
CA ASP A 13 1.28 -14.32 -25.63
C ASP A 13 0.63 -13.98 -24.27
N THR A 14 0.41 -12.70 -24.06
CA THR A 14 -0.15 -12.11 -22.85
C THR A 14 -1.15 -11.02 -23.22
N PRO A 15 -2.02 -10.57 -22.31
CA PRO A 15 -2.97 -9.49 -22.60
C PRO A 15 -2.33 -8.20 -23.13
N THR A 16 -1.12 -7.86 -22.69
CA THR A 16 -0.38 -6.68 -23.17
C THR A 16 0.46 -6.97 -24.44
N GLY A 17 0.57 -8.23 -24.85
CA GLY A 17 1.43 -8.66 -25.97
C GLY A 17 2.92 -8.72 -25.64
N VAL A 18 3.31 -8.45 -24.38
CA VAL A 18 4.72 -8.43 -23.93
C VAL A 18 4.88 -9.10 -22.56
N ARG A 19 6.14 -9.36 -22.20
CA ARG A 19 6.51 -9.74 -20.82
C ARG A 19 7.83 -9.10 -20.41
N LEU A 20 8.09 -9.01 -19.11
CA LEU A 20 9.36 -8.55 -18.59
C LEU A 20 10.47 -9.57 -18.85
N ALA A 21 11.60 -9.10 -19.37
CA ALA A 21 12.76 -9.92 -19.73
C ALA A 21 14.06 -9.18 -19.37
N PHE A 22 14.36 -9.14 -18.07
CA PHE A 22 15.61 -8.51 -17.61
C PHE A 22 16.83 -9.38 -17.94
N PRO A 23 17.88 -8.80 -18.55
CA PRO A 23 19.15 -9.53 -18.66
C PRO A 23 19.80 -9.65 -17.30
N LEU A 24 20.40 -10.80 -16.99
CA LEU A 24 21.05 -11.07 -15.70
C LEU A 24 22.14 -10.03 -15.36
N SER A 25 22.76 -9.43 -16.37
CA SER A 25 23.76 -8.36 -16.20
C SER A 25 23.20 -7.03 -15.70
N ALA A 26 21.89 -6.79 -15.85
CA ALA A 26 21.22 -5.59 -15.34
C ALA A 26 20.74 -5.74 -13.89
N MET A 27 20.76 -6.98 -13.35
CA MET A 27 20.22 -7.26 -12.03
C MET A 27 21.21 -6.85 -10.92
N PRO A 28 20.75 -6.16 -9.86
CA PRO A 28 21.56 -5.87 -8.68
C PRO A 28 22.15 -7.14 -8.07
N LYS A 29 23.30 -6.99 -7.41
CA LYS A 29 23.98 -8.12 -6.79
C LYS A 29 23.92 -8.01 -5.28
N GLN A 30 23.53 -9.10 -4.63
CA GLN A 30 23.59 -9.27 -3.19
C GLN A 30 24.55 -10.42 -2.86
N ARG A 31 25.53 -10.17 -1.98
CA ARG A 31 26.61 -11.13 -1.67
C ARG A 31 27.29 -11.69 -2.94
N GLY A 32 27.47 -10.83 -3.95
CA GLY A 32 28.09 -11.20 -5.24
C GLY A 32 27.20 -12.01 -6.19
N ARG A 33 25.95 -12.30 -5.84
CA ARG A 33 24.98 -13.04 -6.66
C ARG A 33 23.93 -12.09 -7.22
N SER A 34 23.66 -12.17 -8.51
CA SER A 34 22.57 -11.41 -9.14
C SER A 34 21.21 -11.89 -8.67
N MET A 35 20.24 -10.97 -8.67
CA MET A 35 18.81 -11.30 -8.52
C MET A 35 18.37 -12.32 -9.59
N PRO A 36 17.53 -13.31 -9.24
CA PRO A 36 16.95 -14.20 -10.22
C PRO A 36 16.03 -13.42 -11.16
N ILE A 37 16.01 -13.80 -12.42
CA ILE A 37 15.16 -13.18 -13.44
C ILE A 37 13.85 -13.93 -13.66
N GLU A 38 13.79 -15.18 -13.25
CA GLU A 38 12.66 -16.09 -13.51
C GLU A 38 11.33 -15.58 -12.94
N PRO A 39 11.28 -14.99 -11.75
CA PRO A 39 10.00 -14.48 -11.19
C PRO A 39 9.36 -13.37 -12.03
N TYR A 40 10.16 -12.62 -12.79
CA TYR A 40 9.67 -11.51 -13.61
C TYR A 40 9.07 -11.95 -14.94
N LEU A 41 9.43 -13.15 -15.44
CA LEU A 41 8.93 -13.67 -16.71
C LEU A 41 7.41 -13.92 -16.73
N ALA A 42 6.78 -13.97 -15.55
CA ALA A 42 5.35 -14.10 -15.41
C ALA A 42 4.60 -12.74 -15.41
N LEU A 43 5.32 -11.63 -15.55
CA LEU A 43 4.76 -10.28 -15.55
C LEU A 43 4.66 -9.77 -16.99
N ASP A 44 3.48 -9.32 -17.38
CA ASP A 44 3.20 -8.81 -18.72
C ASP A 44 3.35 -7.28 -18.85
N GLY A 45 4.03 -6.67 -17.89
CA GLY A 45 4.29 -5.25 -17.82
C GLY A 45 4.80 -4.86 -16.45
N TYR A 46 4.99 -3.57 -16.24
CA TYR A 46 5.43 -2.97 -14.99
C TYR A 46 4.25 -2.68 -14.06
N SER A 47 4.52 -2.52 -12.78
CA SER A 47 3.52 -2.12 -11.79
C SER A 47 2.81 -0.81 -12.18
N PRO A 48 1.50 -0.67 -11.94
CA PRO A 48 0.78 0.59 -12.16
C PRO A 48 1.25 1.73 -11.25
N THR A 49 2.02 1.44 -10.22
CA THR A 49 2.62 2.44 -9.31
C THR A 49 4.14 2.41 -9.32
N VAL A 50 4.74 1.97 -10.44
CA VAL A 50 6.19 1.89 -10.59
C VAL A 50 6.86 3.25 -10.42
N GLY A 51 7.92 3.31 -9.61
CA GLY A 51 8.76 4.50 -9.50
C GLY A 51 9.70 4.62 -10.71
N ILE A 52 9.57 5.70 -11.48
CA ILE A 52 10.37 5.95 -12.67
C ILE A 52 11.70 6.57 -12.24
N SER A 53 12.82 5.96 -12.64
CA SER A 53 14.15 6.38 -12.19
C SER A 53 15.09 6.59 -13.37
N MET A 54 15.73 7.75 -13.39
CA MET A 54 16.62 8.20 -14.45
C MET A 54 17.96 8.65 -13.87
N HIS A 55 19.03 8.45 -14.60
CA HIS A 55 20.37 8.84 -14.19
C HIS A 55 20.95 9.88 -15.13
N PHE A 56 21.39 10.99 -14.57
CA PHE A 56 22.10 12.06 -15.26
C PHE A 56 23.46 12.26 -14.54
N PRO A 57 24.60 11.93 -15.15
CA PRO A 57 25.89 11.94 -14.48
C PRO A 57 26.31 13.28 -13.84
N GLY A 58 25.86 14.39 -14.39
CA GLY A 58 26.05 15.75 -13.84
C GLY A 58 25.06 16.14 -12.75
N GLY A 59 24.09 15.26 -12.44
CA GLY A 59 22.95 15.57 -11.58
C GLY A 59 21.92 16.45 -12.29
N VAL A 60 20.79 16.64 -11.63
CA VAL A 60 19.71 17.54 -12.06
C VAL A 60 19.29 18.37 -10.86
N ASP A 61 19.00 19.65 -11.07
CA ASP A 61 18.30 20.48 -10.08
C ASP A 61 16.83 20.64 -10.50
N PRO A 62 15.88 19.95 -9.87
CA PRO A 62 14.47 20.04 -10.23
C PRO A 62 13.87 21.44 -10.01
N ALA A 63 14.42 22.22 -9.06
CA ALA A 63 13.95 23.57 -8.80
C ALA A 63 14.39 24.55 -9.89
N LEU A 64 15.67 24.51 -10.26
CA LEU A 64 16.20 25.32 -11.37
C LEU A 64 15.59 24.93 -12.71
N SER A 65 15.24 23.65 -12.87
CA SER A 65 14.55 23.13 -14.06
C SER A 65 13.06 23.51 -14.12
N ASN A 66 12.50 24.14 -13.08
CA ASN A 66 11.05 24.41 -12.96
C ASN A 66 10.18 23.13 -13.04
N ALA A 67 10.70 21.98 -12.64
CA ALA A 67 9.96 20.72 -12.62
C ALA A 67 8.95 20.66 -11.46
N ALA A 68 7.83 19.95 -11.66
CA ALA A 68 6.87 19.70 -10.60
C ALA A 68 7.53 18.84 -9.50
N ARG A 69 7.54 19.33 -8.28
CA ARG A 69 8.18 18.68 -7.14
C ARG A 69 7.33 18.80 -5.88
N LEU A 70 7.57 17.90 -4.93
CA LEU A 70 6.96 18.02 -3.62
C LEU A 70 7.55 19.23 -2.90
N LEU A 71 6.69 20.17 -2.51
CA LEU A 71 7.08 21.37 -1.79
C LEU A 71 6.86 21.17 -0.28
N GLU A 72 7.94 21.15 0.48
CA GLU A 72 7.89 20.93 1.93
C GLU A 72 7.16 22.04 2.68
N ALA A 73 7.41 23.29 2.31
CA ALA A 73 7.01 24.44 3.11
C ALA A 73 5.55 24.87 2.95
N THR A 74 4.91 24.53 1.85
CA THR A 74 3.60 25.13 1.49
C THR A 74 2.41 24.23 1.77
N ARG A 75 2.65 22.93 2.05
CA ARG A 75 1.57 21.91 2.17
C ARG A 75 0.64 21.85 0.94
N THR A 76 1.03 22.52 -0.16
CA THR A 76 0.30 22.58 -1.40
C THR A 76 0.97 21.70 -2.45
N HIS A 77 0.19 21.13 -3.34
CA HIS A 77 0.68 20.39 -4.47
C HIS A 77 1.01 21.30 -5.63
N ASP A 78 2.09 20.92 -6.31
CA ASP A 78 2.55 21.55 -7.52
C ASP A 78 1.99 20.75 -8.71
N ASP A 79 1.09 21.34 -9.48
CA ASP A 79 0.46 20.71 -10.66
C ASP A 79 1.16 21.08 -12.00
N ARG A 80 2.31 21.77 -11.94
CA ARG A 80 3.10 22.14 -13.14
C ARG A 80 3.50 20.96 -14.02
N ALA A 81 3.39 19.72 -13.51
CA ALA A 81 3.54 18.53 -14.34
C ALA A 81 2.58 18.47 -15.53
N LEU A 82 1.44 19.17 -15.45
CA LEU A 82 0.42 19.22 -16.49
C LEU A 82 0.55 20.45 -17.42
N ASP A 83 1.49 21.35 -17.13
CA ASP A 83 1.73 22.51 -17.99
C ASP A 83 2.34 22.10 -19.34
N ALA A 84 1.94 22.79 -20.40
CA ALA A 84 2.42 22.50 -21.75
C ALA A 84 3.95 22.66 -21.91
N ASP A 85 4.59 23.50 -21.08
CA ASP A 85 6.03 23.75 -21.05
C ASP A 85 6.76 22.97 -19.93
N SER A 86 6.08 22.04 -19.26
CA SER A 86 6.68 21.20 -18.22
C SER A 86 7.99 20.56 -18.72
N PRO A 87 9.08 20.62 -17.95
CA PRO A 87 10.34 19.99 -18.32
C PRO A 87 10.33 18.46 -18.14
N THR A 88 9.32 17.94 -17.45
CA THR A 88 9.13 16.51 -17.20
C THR A 88 7.74 16.10 -17.66
N LEU A 89 7.66 15.07 -18.47
CA LEU A 89 6.42 14.62 -19.07
C LEU A 89 6.22 13.12 -18.77
N LEU A 90 5.03 12.77 -18.31
CA LEU A 90 4.52 11.40 -18.24
C LEU A 90 3.20 11.38 -19.01
N ILE A 91 3.16 10.67 -20.12
CA ILE A 91 2.04 10.70 -21.06
C ILE A 91 1.50 9.29 -21.20
N ASP A 92 0.20 9.13 -21.05
CA ASP A 92 -0.51 7.93 -21.45
C ASP A 92 -0.57 7.90 -22.98
N ALA A 93 0.15 6.98 -23.60
CA ALA A 93 0.27 6.91 -25.07
C ALA A 93 -1.02 6.41 -25.75
N ASP A 94 -1.91 5.73 -25.01
CA ASP A 94 -3.18 5.23 -25.53
C ASP A 94 -4.25 6.34 -25.58
N THR A 95 -4.16 7.34 -24.71
CA THR A 95 -5.11 8.47 -24.65
C THR A 95 -4.52 9.80 -25.12
N GLY A 96 -3.19 9.94 -25.09
CA GLY A 96 -2.47 11.19 -25.33
C GLY A 96 -2.51 12.17 -24.14
N GLU A 97 -3.04 11.78 -22.99
CA GLU A 97 -3.18 12.64 -21.82
C GLU A 97 -1.90 12.68 -20.98
N GLN A 98 -1.57 13.86 -20.48
CA GLN A 98 -0.52 14.01 -19.47
C GLN A 98 -1.00 13.51 -18.11
N VAL A 99 -0.11 12.80 -17.42
CA VAL A 99 -0.36 12.25 -16.08
C VAL A 99 0.28 13.16 -15.03
N LEU A 100 -0.48 13.52 -14.01
CA LEU A 100 0.03 14.24 -12.85
C LEU A 100 1.14 13.40 -12.18
N HIS A 101 2.30 14.03 -11.97
CA HIS A 101 3.46 13.38 -11.37
C HIS A 101 4.34 14.39 -10.61
N PHE A 102 5.23 13.87 -9.79
CA PHE A 102 6.21 14.66 -9.05
C PHE A 102 7.60 14.08 -9.25
N VAL A 103 8.60 14.95 -9.30
CA VAL A 103 10.00 14.54 -9.35
C VAL A 103 10.71 14.88 -8.05
N GLU A 104 11.68 14.04 -7.73
CA GLU A 104 12.55 14.17 -6.56
C GLU A 104 13.94 13.62 -6.86
N ILE A 105 14.92 14.03 -6.08
CA ILE A 105 16.28 13.46 -6.16
C ILE A 105 16.40 12.31 -5.17
N GLU A 106 17.12 11.26 -5.53
CA GLU A 106 17.44 10.16 -4.63
C GLU A 106 18.22 10.66 -3.42
N GLY A 107 17.61 10.54 -2.25
CA GLY A 107 18.07 11.23 -1.05
C GLY A 107 19.35 10.67 -0.45
N ARG A 108 19.64 9.37 -0.60
CA ARG A 108 20.85 8.75 -0.03
C ARG A 108 22.12 9.25 -0.72
N ALA A 109 22.08 9.39 -2.05
CA ALA A 109 23.18 9.97 -2.82
C ALA A 109 23.33 11.45 -2.50
N ALA A 110 22.23 12.19 -2.37
CA ALA A 110 22.21 13.60 -2.02
C ALA A 110 22.82 13.86 -0.63
N LEU A 111 22.43 13.09 0.39
CA LEU A 111 23.00 13.20 1.74
C LEU A 111 24.52 12.96 1.77
N ASN A 112 25.02 12.04 0.96
CA ASN A 112 26.44 11.72 0.89
C ASN A 112 27.20 12.61 -0.10
N ASN A 113 26.52 13.56 -0.75
CA ASN A 113 27.09 14.46 -1.77
C ASN A 113 27.77 13.73 -2.92
N VAL A 114 27.18 12.60 -3.38
CA VAL A 114 27.69 11.76 -4.46
C VAL A 114 26.87 12.01 -5.72
N ILE A 115 27.03 13.19 -6.33
CA ILE A 115 26.25 13.65 -7.49
C ILE A 115 26.22 12.61 -8.62
N ALA A 116 27.36 11.96 -8.90
CA ALA A 116 27.45 10.92 -9.95
C ALA A 116 26.59 9.67 -9.67
N ARG A 117 25.97 9.55 -8.51
CA ARG A 117 25.07 8.45 -8.10
C ARG A 117 23.64 8.91 -7.83
N GLU A 118 23.37 10.18 -8.06
CA GLU A 118 22.01 10.71 -7.90
C GLU A 118 21.10 10.23 -9.03
N LEU A 119 19.90 9.85 -8.65
CA LEU A 119 18.82 9.56 -9.58
C LEU A 119 17.79 10.67 -9.52
N LEU A 120 17.29 11.09 -10.66
CA LEU A 120 16.02 11.78 -10.76
C LEU A 120 14.92 10.72 -10.72
N ILE A 121 14.02 10.83 -9.77
CA ILE A 121 12.88 9.94 -9.58
C ILE A 121 11.62 10.69 -9.95
N MET A 122 10.80 10.08 -10.78
CA MET A 122 9.45 10.55 -11.09
C MET A 122 8.45 9.56 -10.49
N ASN A 123 7.51 10.07 -9.73
CA ASN A 123 6.42 9.30 -9.16
C ASN A 123 5.10 9.79 -9.77
N ALA A 124 4.35 8.91 -10.43
CA ALA A 124 2.98 9.22 -10.80
C ALA A 124 2.16 9.53 -9.54
N ALA A 125 1.29 10.52 -9.61
CA ALA A 125 0.48 10.95 -8.47
C ALA A 125 -0.69 10.03 -8.14
N GLN A 126 -1.03 9.14 -9.07
CA GLN A 126 -2.04 8.08 -8.98
C GLN A 126 -1.55 6.82 -9.67
N SER A 127 -2.23 5.70 -9.46
CA SER A 127 -1.95 4.48 -10.23
C SER A 127 -2.15 4.74 -11.72
N LEU A 128 -1.22 4.26 -12.53
CA LEU A 128 -1.32 4.24 -13.98
C LEU A 128 -2.36 3.21 -14.40
N THR A 129 -2.97 3.42 -15.56
CA THR A 129 -4.00 2.51 -16.10
C THR A 129 -3.36 1.17 -16.50
N PRO A 130 -3.85 0.04 -15.96
CA PRO A 130 -3.37 -1.27 -16.34
C PRO A 130 -3.50 -1.53 -17.84
N GLY A 131 -2.49 -2.17 -18.41
CA GLY A 131 -2.43 -2.52 -19.84
C GLY A 131 -2.02 -1.39 -20.78
N HIS A 132 -1.99 -0.12 -20.32
CA HIS A 132 -1.61 1.03 -21.14
C HIS A 132 -0.10 1.16 -21.28
N ARG A 133 0.31 1.79 -22.38
CA ARG A 133 1.69 2.21 -22.64
C ARG A 133 1.88 3.67 -22.21
N TYR A 134 3.00 3.96 -21.57
CA TYR A 134 3.34 5.31 -21.10
C TYR A 134 4.65 5.78 -21.74
N ILE A 135 4.71 7.06 -22.10
CA ILE A 135 5.90 7.76 -22.56
C ILE A 135 6.39 8.68 -21.46
N VAL A 136 7.70 8.61 -21.19
CA VAL A 136 8.41 9.54 -20.31
C VAL A 136 9.33 10.38 -21.17
N ALA A 137 9.23 11.71 -21.05
CA ALA A 137 10.12 12.61 -21.75
C ALA A 137 10.66 13.70 -20.81
N MET A 138 11.93 14.04 -21.01
CA MET A 138 12.65 15.08 -20.27
C MET A 138 13.21 16.11 -21.24
N ARG A 139 12.96 17.39 -20.99
CA ARG A 139 13.44 18.49 -21.81
C ARG A 139 13.87 19.66 -20.94
N ASN A 140 14.75 20.50 -21.47
CA ASN A 140 15.15 21.77 -20.85
C ASN A 140 15.56 21.65 -19.36
N LEU A 141 16.15 20.49 -18.95
CA LEU A 141 16.62 20.29 -17.59
C LEU A 141 17.87 21.12 -17.31
N ILE A 142 18.01 21.58 -16.06
CA ILE A 142 19.16 22.31 -15.54
C ILE A 142 19.90 21.44 -14.52
N ASP A 143 21.22 21.43 -14.60
CA ASP A 143 22.06 20.75 -13.64
C ASP A 143 22.27 21.57 -12.35
N ARG A 144 22.97 21.00 -11.37
CA ARG A 144 23.24 21.66 -10.08
C ARG A 144 24.18 22.87 -10.19
N THR A 145 24.83 23.11 -11.35
CA THR A 145 25.69 24.27 -11.58
C THR A 145 24.95 25.41 -12.27
N GLY A 146 23.69 25.19 -12.68
CA GLY A 146 22.89 26.13 -13.45
C GLY A 146 23.09 26.02 -14.97
N ALA A 147 23.80 24.98 -15.43
CA ALA A 147 23.99 24.73 -16.86
C ALA A 147 22.90 23.76 -17.41
N PRO A 148 22.55 23.88 -18.70
CA PRO A 148 21.65 22.94 -19.34
C PRO A 148 22.21 21.50 -19.28
N VAL A 149 21.34 20.55 -18.92
CA VAL A 149 21.66 19.11 -18.99
C VAL A 149 21.78 18.71 -20.45
N THR A 150 22.86 18.04 -20.79
CA THR A 150 23.08 17.52 -22.15
C THR A 150 22.61 16.07 -22.27
N ALA A 151 22.03 15.74 -23.41
CA ALA A 151 21.63 14.39 -23.72
C ALA A 151 22.84 13.43 -23.78
N GLU A 152 22.70 12.24 -23.21
CA GLU A 152 23.72 11.20 -23.31
C GLU A 152 24.02 10.84 -24.78
N PRO A 153 25.27 10.53 -25.17
CA PRO A 153 25.64 10.34 -26.55
C PRO A 153 24.78 9.33 -27.33
N ALA A 154 24.36 8.24 -26.68
CA ALA A 154 23.51 7.25 -27.31
C ALA A 154 22.11 7.79 -27.62
N PHE A 155 21.52 8.53 -26.68
CA PHE A 155 20.21 9.16 -26.88
C PHE A 155 20.31 10.30 -27.89
N ALA A 156 21.36 11.14 -27.82
CA ALA A 156 21.60 12.22 -28.77
C ALA A 156 21.73 11.69 -30.22
N ALA A 157 22.45 10.59 -30.44
CA ALA A 157 22.55 9.97 -31.75
C ALA A 157 21.21 9.46 -32.30
N MET A 158 20.32 8.99 -31.43
CA MET A 158 18.94 8.63 -31.82
C MET A 158 18.11 9.87 -32.13
N ARG A 159 18.12 10.84 -31.22
CA ARG A 159 17.38 12.08 -31.35
C ARG A 159 17.75 12.86 -32.61
N ASP A 160 19.05 12.97 -32.89
CA ASP A 160 19.56 13.80 -33.98
C ASP A 160 19.66 13.01 -35.31
N GLY A 161 19.17 11.74 -35.38
CA GLY A 161 19.21 10.90 -36.57
C GLY A 161 20.61 10.50 -37.01
N ILE A 162 21.61 10.54 -36.12
CA ILE A 162 23.01 10.22 -36.42
C ILE A 162 23.19 8.70 -36.37
N PRO A 163 23.64 8.07 -37.48
CA PRO A 163 23.90 6.63 -37.48
C PRO A 163 25.00 6.23 -36.48
N SER A 164 24.82 5.08 -35.84
CA SER A 164 25.79 4.51 -34.91
C SER A 164 26.36 3.20 -35.43
N ASN A 165 27.58 2.85 -35.02
CA ASN A 165 28.17 1.53 -35.31
C ASN A 165 27.78 0.48 -34.25
N ILE A 166 26.93 0.82 -33.28
CA ILE A 166 26.46 -0.08 -32.23
C ILE A 166 25.16 -0.74 -32.70
N ALA A 167 25.22 -2.02 -33.09
CA ALA A 167 24.09 -2.75 -33.63
C ALA A 167 22.84 -2.75 -32.71
N ALA A 168 23.04 -2.85 -31.38
CA ALA A 168 21.95 -2.84 -30.43
C ALA A 168 21.25 -1.45 -30.33
N LEU A 169 21.97 -0.37 -30.63
CA LEU A 169 21.40 0.97 -30.72
C LEU A 169 20.57 1.12 -31.99
N GLU A 170 21.13 0.73 -33.15
CA GLU A 170 20.44 0.83 -34.42
C GLU A 170 19.17 -0.05 -34.48
N ALA A 171 19.20 -1.22 -33.84
CA ALA A 171 18.02 -2.08 -33.77
C ALA A 171 16.82 -1.40 -33.06
N ARG A 172 17.07 -0.41 -32.22
CA ARG A 172 16.01 0.36 -31.52
C ARG A 172 15.58 1.61 -32.26
N ARG A 173 16.30 2.03 -33.29
CA ARG A 173 16.01 3.28 -34.01
C ARG A 173 14.57 3.36 -34.53
N PRO A 174 13.99 2.31 -35.16
CA PRO A 174 12.59 2.39 -35.62
C PRO A 174 11.59 2.70 -34.48
N GLN A 175 11.77 2.07 -33.32
CA GLN A 175 10.92 2.33 -32.13
C GLN A 175 11.11 3.77 -31.62
N MET A 176 12.34 4.25 -31.56
CA MET A 176 12.62 5.62 -31.11
C MET A 176 12.09 6.67 -32.08
N GLU A 177 12.16 6.43 -33.41
CA GLU A 177 11.57 7.34 -34.40
C GLU A 177 10.03 7.40 -34.27
N ALA A 178 9.36 6.29 -34.00
CA ALA A 178 7.94 6.28 -33.72
C ALA A 178 7.61 7.09 -32.46
N LEU A 179 8.37 6.89 -31.38
CA LEU A 179 8.20 7.62 -30.11
C LEU A 179 8.42 9.13 -30.30
N PHE A 180 9.44 9.55 -31.06
CA PHE A 180 9.66 10.97 -31.37
C PHE A 180 8.49 11.54 -32.18
N GLY A 181 7.98 10.80 -33.18
CA GLY A 181 6.80 11.24 -33.94
C GLY A 181 5.54 11.41 -33.08
N GLU A 182 5.33 10.53 -32.09
CA GLU A 182 4.23 10.66 -31.11
C GLU A 182 4.40 11.92 -30.25
N LEU A 183 5.61 12.17 -29.75
CA LEU A 183 5.91 13.36 -28.95
C LEU A 183 5.74 14.66 -29.77
N GLU A 184 6.22 14.69 -31.02
CA GLU A 184 6.04 15.83 -31.93
C GLU A 184 4.55 16.09 -32.20
N ALA A 185 3.74 15.03 -32.38
CA ALA A 185 2.29 15.18 -32.56
C ALA A 185 1.58 15.79 -31.31
N LEU A 186 2.20 15.67 -30.14
CA LEU A 186 1.74 16.25 -28.86
C LEU A 186 2.39 17.63 -28.60
N GLY A 187 3.16 18.18 -29.55
CA GLY A 187 3.80 19.49 -29.43
C GLY A 187 5.10 19.52 -28.63
N VAL A 188 5.75 18.36 -28.47
CA VAL A 188 7.06 18.26 -27.81
C VAL A 188 8.15 18.20 -28.87
N GLU A 189 8.92 19.27 -28.98
CA GLU A 189 9.97 19.39 -30.00
C GLU A 189 11.12 18.43 -29.73
N ARG A 190 11.55 17.72 -30.76
CA ARG A 190 12.55 16.65 -30.68
C ARG A 190 13.92 17.15 -30.19
N ASP A 191 14.32 18.35 -30.61
CA ASP A 191 15.63 18.94 -30.29
C ASP A 191 15.72 19.43 -28.83
N GLU A 192 14.58 19.67 -28.15
CA GLU A 192 14.54 20.00 -26.71
C GLU A 192 14.80 18.79 -25.83
N LEU A 193 14.63 17.56 -26.32
CA LEU A 193 14.70 16.35 -25.50
C LEU A 193 16.13 16.03 -25.04
N VAL A 194 16.27 15.80 -23.75
CA VAL A 194 17.49 15.25 -23.14
C VAL A 194 17.39 13.76 -22.88
N LEU A 195 16.15 13.24 -22.74
CA LEU A 195 15.83 11.81 -22.60
C LEU A 195 14.36 11.57 -22.96
N ALA A 196 14.09 10.48 -23.67
CA ALA A 196 12.74 9.95 -23.84
C ALA A 196 12.78 8.41 -23.91
N PHE A 197 11.74 7.76 -23.37
CA PHE A 197 11.56 6.32 -23.40
C PHE A 197 10.11 5.97 -23.08
N ASP A 198 9.76 4.73 -23.29
CA ASP A 198 8.42 4.22 -23.00
C ASP A 198 8.46 2.92 -22.19
N PHE A 199 7.31 2.56 -21.64
CA PHE A 199 7.07 1.30 -20.95
C PHE A 199 5.59 0.91 -21.00
N VAL A 200 5.28 -0.34 -20.69
CA VAL A 200 3.90 -0.86 -20.63
C VAL A 200 3.56 -1.25 -19.20
N VAL A 201 2.41 -0.85 -18.72
CA VAL A 201 1.88 -1.24 -17.41
C VAL A 201 1.26 -2.63 -17.53
N ALA A 202 1.43 -3.45 -16.50
CA ALA A 202 0.85 -4.79 -16.44
C ALA A 202 -0.67 -4.76 -16.56
N SER A 203 -1.24 -5.78 -17.19
CA SER A 203 -2.69 -5.92 -17.32
C SER A 203 -3.36 -6.22 -15.98
N ASP A 204 -4.66 -5.88 -15.84
CA ASP A 204 -5.49 -6.29 -14.71
C ASP A 204 -5.46 -7.80 -14.51
N GLU A 205 -5.46 -8.57 -15.60
CA GLU A 205 -5.38 -10.02 -15.53
C GLU A 205 -4.08 -10.48 -14.87
N SER A 206 -2.95 -9.92 -15.25
CA SER A 206 -1.65 -10.23 -14.66
C SER A 206 -1.59 -9.90 -13.17
N LEU A 207 -2.24 -8.81 -12.75
CA LEU A 207 -2.24 -8.34 -11.36
C LEU A 207 -3.19 -9.13 -10.45
N THR A 208 -4.41 -9.45 -10.93
CA THR A 208 -5.52 -9.86 -10.05
C THR A 208 -5.96 -11.31 -10.20
N ARG A 209 -5.73 -11.94 -11.37
CA ARG A 209 -6.26 -13.26 -11.72
C ARG A 209 -5.96 -14.35 -10.69
N GLU A 210 -4.72 -14.42 -10.19
CA GLU A 210 -4.34 -15.46 -9.22
C GLU A 210 -5.18 -15.37 -7.94
N MET A 211 -5.39 -14.15 -7.42
CA MET A 211 -6.21 -13.95 -6.22
C MET A 211 -7.69 -14.21 -6.47
N LEU A 212 -8.20 -13.86 -7.65
CA LEU A 212 -9.60 -14.17 -8.01
C LEU A 212 -9.84 -15.67 -8.08
N VAL A 213 -8.93 -16.43 -8.70
CA VAL A 213 -9.01 -17.90 -8.74
C VAL A 213 -8.96 -18.49 -7.34
N MET A 214 -8.01 -18.07 -6.50
CA MET A 214 -7.89 -18.55 -5.12
C MET A 214 -9.14 -18.23 -4.29
N ARG A 215 -9.68 -17.02 -4.41
CA ARG A 215 -10.91 -16.60 -3.74
C ARG A 215 -12.10 -17.44 -4.17
N ASP A 216 -12.31 -17.57 -5.48
CA ASP A 216 -13.51 -18.21 -6.02
C ASP A 216 -13.49 -19.71 -5.76
N GLU A 217 -12.35 -20.39 -5.92
CA GLU A 217 -12.17 -21.80 -5.52
C GLU A 217 -12.42 -22.01 -4.01
N THR A 218 -11.93 -21.08 -3.17
CA THR A 218 -12.11 -21.16 -1.72
C THR A 218 -13.57 -20.92 -1.32
N PHE A 219 -14.26 -20.00 -1.94
CA PHE A 219 -15.68 -19.76 -1.66
C PHE A 219 -16.55 -20.93 -2.14
N ALA A 220 -16.27 -21.51 -3.31
CA ALA A 220 -16.92 -22.72 -3.76
C ALA A 220 -16.69 -23.91 -2.81
N TRP A 221 -15.49 -24.02 -2.24
CA TRP A 221 -15.21 -24.99 -1.17
C TRP A 221 -16.09 -24.71 0.07
N LEU A 222 -16.16 -23.47 0.56
CA LEU A 222 -16.99 -23.12 1.72
C LEU A 222 -18.48 -23.46 1.48
N GLU A 223 -19.00 -23.20 0.28
CA GLU A 223 -20.35 -23.58 -0.11
C GLU A 223 -20.53 -25.11 -0.11
N SER A 224 -19.56 -25.86 -0.60
CA SER A 224 -19.60 -27.33 -0.64
C SER A 224 -19.65 -27.99 0.74
N VAL A 225 -19.16 -27.30 1.77
CA VAL A 225 -19.15 -27.73 3.17
C VAL A 225 -20.17 -26.97 4.02
N GLU A 226 -21.12 -26.28 3.39
CA GLU A 226 -22.18 -25.58 4.10
C GLU A 226 -22.89 -26.51 5.08
N GLY A 227 -23.17 -26.03 6.28
CA GLY A 227 -23.75 -26.85 7.37
C GLY A 227 -22.72 -27.58 8.21
N THR A 228 -21.46 -27.69 7.80
CA THR A 228 -20.37 -28.24 8.64
C THR A 228 -19.66 -27.12 9.41
N THR A 229 -19.02 -27.51 10.51
CA THR A 229 -18.17 -26.57 11.28
C THR A 229 -16.75 -26.64 10.75
N THR A 230 -16.29 -25.53 10.15
CA THR A 230 -14.95 -25.39 9.57
C THR A 230 -14.01 -24.57 10.47
N PHE A 231 -14.31 -24.48 11.76
CA PHE A 231 -13.53 -23.76 12.76
C PHE A 231 -13.54 -24.51 14.08
N SER A 232 -12.63 -24.17 14.98
CA SER A 232 -12.53 -24.69 16.34
C SER A 232 -12.43 -23.53 17.33
N VAL A 233 -13.24 -23.58 18.39
CA VAL A 233 -13.15 -22.66 19.52
C VAL A 233 -12.16 -23.23 20.52
N GLU A 234 -11.17 -22.45 20.92
CA GLU A 234 -10.09 -22.85 21.82
C GLU A 234 -10.21 -22.17 23.21
N ASN A 235 -10.69 -20.93 23.22
CA ASN A 235 -10.80 -20.14 24.45
C ASN A 235 -12.03 -19.22 24.39
N VAL A 236 -12.75 -19.14 25.50
CA VAL A 236 -13.88 -18.21 25.71
C VAL A 236 -13.66 -17.47 27.02
N VAL A 237 -13.55 -16.15 26.93
CA VAL A 237 -13.55 -15.27 28.10
C VAL A 237 -14.89 -14.56 28.12
N GLU A 238 -15.69 -14.85 29.14
CA GLU A 238 -17.02 -14.25 29.36
C GLU A 238 -17.00 -13.25 30.51
N SER A 239 -17.63 -12.12 30.31
CA SER A 239 -17.74 -11.05 31.31
C SER A 239 -19.21 -10.78 31.64
N ASN A 240 -19.47 -10.31 32.85
CA ASN A 240 -20.81 -9.90 33.24
C ASN A 240 -21.10 -8.46 32.78
N CYS A 241 -21.99 -8.32 31.80
CA CYS A 241 -22.39 -7.00 31.27
C CYS A 241 -23.14 -6.10 32.22
N GLU A 242 -23.66 -6.61 33.34
CA GLU A 242 -24.27 -5.81 34.39
C GLU A 242 -23.23 -5.07 35.28
N THR A 243 -21.94 -5.48 35.15
CA THR A 243 -20.85 -4.82 35.88
C THR A 243 -20.54 -3.48 35.22
N PRO A 244 -20.59 -2.35 35.96
CA PRO A 244 -20.31 -1.04 35.42
C PRO A 244 -18.93 -0.98 34.72
N GLY A 245 -18.89 -0.46 33.48
CA GLY A 245 -17.66 -0.35 32.66
C GLY A 245 -17.33 -1.61 31.87
N THR A 246 -18.10 -2.70 31.97
CA THR A 246 -17.94 -3.87 31.13
C THR A 246 -18.58 -3.61 29.76
N ARG A 247 -17.79 -3.70 28.69
CA ARG A 247 -18.23 -3.45 27.31
C ARG A 247 -18.32 -4.70 26.45
N VAL A 248 -17.47 -5.68 26.73
CA VAL A 248 -17.38 -6.93 25.98
C VAL A 248 -18.01 -8.05 26.80
N TRP A 249 -19.03 -8.68 26.23
CA TRP A 249 -19.65 -9.88 26.80
C TRP A 249 -18.72 -11.08 26.68
N ARG A 250 -18.35 -11.42 25.43
CA ARG A 250 -17.47 -12.55 25.16
C ARG A 250 -16.32 -12.17 24.25
N ARG A 251 -15.13 -12.64 24.59
CA ARG A 251 -14.01 -12.74 23.66
C ARG A 251 -13.73 -14.20 23.40
N ILE A 252 -13.83 -14.58 22.12
CA ILE A 252 -13.73 -15.96 21.65
C ILE A 252 -12.51 -16.06 20.74
N GLU A 253 -11.64 -17.01 21.04
CA GLU A 253 -10.41 -17.27 20.30
C GLU A 253 -10.43 -18.71 19.79
N GLY A 254 -9.88 -18.93 18.59
CA GLY A 254 -9.82 -20.24 17.97
C GLY A 254 -9.12 -20.20 16.63
N THR A 255 -9.36 -21.23 15.83
CA THR A 255 -8.80 -21.38 14.49
C THR A 255 -9.89 -21.74 13.49
N PHE A 256 -9.66 -21.44 12.19
CA PHE A 256 -10.59 -21.79 11.13
C PHE A 256 -9.85 -22.35 9.91
N GLN A 257 -10.49 -23.23 9.16
CA GLN A 257 -9.88 -23.88 8.00
C GLN A 257 -9.91 -22.95 6.78
N VAL A 258 -8.76 -22.89 6.09
CA VAL A 258 -8.61 -22.22 4.79
C VAL A 258 -7.79 -23.13 3.87
N PRO A 259 -8.16 -23.30 2.59
CA PRO A 259 -7.31 -23.99 1.63
C PRO A 259 -5.90 -23.39 1.57
N LEU A 260 -4.89 -24.26 1.64
CA LEU A 260 -3.48 -23.85 1.64
C LEU A 260 -2.92 -23.89 0.21
N TYR A 261 -2.53 -22.71 -0.30
CA TYR A 261 -1.90 -22.57 -1.61
C TYR A 261 -0.36 -22.54 -1.58
N LEU A 262 0.23 -22.32 -0.40
CA LEU A 262 1.68 -22.34 -0.22
C LEU A 262 2.23 -23.77 -0.22
N LEU A 263 3.49 -23.93 -0.62
CA LEU A 263 4.20 -25.21 -0.59
C LEU A 263 4.44 -25.74 0.83
N ALA A 264 4.42 -24.85 1.84
CA ALA A 264 4.49 -25.21 3.25
C ALA A 264 3.60 -24.25 4.05
N ASP A 265 2.95 -24.78 5.09
CA ASP A 265 2.11 -23.99 5.99
C ASP A 265 2.99 -23.04 6.84
N PRO A 266 2.79 -21.71 6.75
CA PRO A 266 3.52 -20.75 7.56
C PRO A 266 3.18 -20.84 9.06
N LEU A 267 2.09 -21.48 9.45
CA LEU A 267 1.74 -21.70 10.86
C LEU A 267 2.55 -22.82 11.48
N GLU A 268 2.86 -23.88 10.71
CA GLU A 268 3.72 -24.99 11.14
C GLU A 268 5.21 -24.66 10.95
N PHE A 269 5.54 -23.92 9.89
CA PHE A 269 6.91 -23.59 9.51
C PHE A 269 7.07 -22.08 9.32
N PRO A 270 7.03 -21.26 10.39
CA PRO A 270 6.97 -19.80 10.31
C PRO A 270 8.17 -19.19 9.59
N ASP A 271 9.35 -19.78 9.67
CA ASP A 271 10.59 -19.27 9.06
C ASP A 271 10.80 -19.74 7.61
N ASN A 272 9.86 -20.52 7.06
CA ASN A 272 9.96 -21.05 5.71
C ASN A 272 9.70 -19.96 4.67
N ALA A 273 10.47 -19.96 3.57
CA ALA A 273 10.28 -19.05 2.42
C ALA A 273 9.54 -19.76 1.26
N ALA A 274 8.49 -20.52 1.58
CA ALA A 274 7.68 -21.20 0.58
C ALA A 274 6.87 -20.21 -0.25
N THR A 275 6.84 -20.45 -1.55
CA THR A 275 5.99 -19.78 -2.53
C THR A 275 4.72 -20.59 -2.80
N PHE A 276 3.84 -20.13 -3.66
CA PHE A 276 2.67 -20.88 -4.08
C PHE A 276 3.03 -22.20 -4.76
N ARG A 277 2.25 -23.22 -4.47
CA ARG A 277 2.15 -24.42 -5.30
C ARG A 277 1.46 -24.05 -6.61
N ARG A 278 2.05 -24.41 -7.74
CA ARG A 278 1.50 -24.08 -9.05
C ARG A 278 1.18 -25.35 -9.84
N GLY A 279 0.09 -25.29 -10.60
CA GLY A 279 -0.26 -26.31 -11.63
C GLY A 279 0.56 -26.15 -12.90
N ASP A 280 0.32 -27.03 -13.87
CA ASP A 280 0.97 -26.99 -15.18
C ASP A 280 0.62 -25.72 -15.97
N ASP A 281 -0.49 -25.08 -15.67
CA ASP A 281 -0.94 -23.80 -16.23
C ASP A 281 -0.33 -22.57 -15.52
N GLY A 282 0.57 -22.79 -14.56
CA GLY A 282 1.20 -21.76 -13.76
C GLY A 282 0.33 -21.16 -12.64
N MET A 283 -0.96 -21.54 -12.54
CA MET A 283 -1.89 -20.98 -11.56
C MET A 283 -1.68 -21.60 -10.16
N PRO A 284 -1.94 -20.84 -9.08
CA PRO A 284 -1.93 -21.37 -7.72
C PRO A 284 -2.89 -22.55 -7.56
N ARG A 285 -2.47 -23.57 -6.80
CA ARG A 285 -3.28 -24.77 -6.50
C ARG A 285 -3.27 -25.08 -5.01
N ALA A 286 -4.45 -25.25 -4.44
CA ALA A 286 -4.58 -25.66 -3.05
C ALA A 286 -4.13 -27.12 -2.83
N ALA A 287 -3.46 -27.38 -1.70
CA ALA A 287 -3.12 -28.72 -1.24
C ALA A 287 -3.20 -28.79 0.29
N GLY A 288 -4.29 -29.36 0.77
CA GLY A 288 -4.58 -29.39 2.21
C GLY A 288 -5.16 -28.05 2.71
N PHE A 289 -5.05 -27.85 4.01
CA PHE A 289 -5.62 -26.71 4.70
C PHE A 289 -4.59 -26.11 5.66
N THR A 290 -4.69 -24.82 5.89
CA THR A 290 -4.10 -24.11 7.03
C THR A 290 -5.20 -23.72 8.00
N ASN A 291 -4.84 -23.50 9.27
CA ASN A 291 -5.79 -23.15 10.33
C ASN A 291 -5.38 -21.82 10.98
N PRO A 292 -5.58 -20.67 10.31
CA PRO A 292 -5.24 -19.38 10.88
C PRO A 292 -6.05 -19.09 12.15
N PRO A 293 -5.49 -18.34 13.10
CA PRO A 293 -6.19 -17.97 14.30
C PRO A 293 -7.28 -16.93 14.01
N PHE A 294 -8.33 -16.95 14.80
CA PHE A 294 -9.28 -15.84 14.89
C PHE A 294 -9.44 -15.38 16.34
N THR A 295 -9.79 -14.10 16.48
CA THR A 295 -10.30 -13.55 17.73
C THR A 295 -11.56 -12.75 17.41
N ILE A 296 -12.64 -13.05 18.10
CA ILE A 296 -13.93 -12.35 17.96
C ILE A 296 -14.34 -11.82 19.31
N ALA A 297 -14.65 -10.51 19.37
CA ALA A 297 -15.25 -9.84 20.53
C ALA A 297 -16.72 -9.55 20.25
N ILE A 298 -17.58 -9.92 21.20
CA ILE A 298 -19.01 -9.68 21.16
C ILE A 298 -19.32 -8.61 22.23
N PRO A 299 -19.89 -7.45 21.88
CA PRO A 299 -20.15 -6.36 22.83
C PRO A 299 -21.31 -6.68 23.75
N CYS A 300 -21.38 -6.02 24.89
CA CYS A 300 -22.51 -6.13 25.83
C CYS A 300 -23.83 -5.56 25.26
N THR A 301 -23.74 -4.66 24.30
CA THR A 301 -24.88 -4.05 23.61
C THR A 301 -25.75 -5.06 22.86
N VAL A 302 -25.26 -6.30 22.62
CA VAL A 302 -26.10 -7.41 22.10
C VAL A 302 -27.33 -7.73 22.96
N PHE A 303 -27.34 -7.29 24.24
CA PHE A 303 -28.46 -7.45 25.14
C PHE A 303 -29.41 -6.24 25.20
N GLU A 304 -29.07 -5.14 24.52
CA GLU A 304 -29.90 -3.95 24.48
C GLU A 304 -31.10 -4.13 23.54
N PRO A 305 -32.17 -3.34 23.70
CA PRO A 305 -33.36 -3.48 22.88
C PRO A 305 -33.04 -3.31 21.38
N ALA A 306 -33.78 -4.01 20.53
CA ALA A 306 -33.61 -4.12 19.09
C ALA A 306 -33.61 -2.81 18.27
N SER A 307 -33.65 -1.64 18.90
CA SER A 307 -33.48 -0.32 18.25
C SER A 307 -32.02 -0.05 17.82
N GLU A 308 -31.05 -0.77 18.41
CA GLU A 308 -29.64 -0.66 18.02
C GLU A 308 -29.17 -1.99 17.44
N GLN A 309 -29.26 -2.10 16.13
CA GLN A 309 -28.77 -3.27 15.41
C GLN A 309 -27.25 -3.34 15.49
N ILE A 310 -26.71 -4.51 15.82
CA ILE A 310 -25.28 -4.76 15.93
C ILE A 310 -24.76 -5.31 14.60
N TYR A 311 -23.61 -4.80 14.18
CA TYR A 311 -23.01 -5.12 12.88
C TYR A 311 -21.69 -5.88 13.07
N PRO A 312 -21.40 -6.88 12.22
CA PRO A 312 -20.08 -7.45 12.16
C PRO A 312 -19.07 -6.47 11.54
N VAL A 313 -17.89 -6.39 12.14
CA VAL A 313 -16.76 -5.64 11.58
C VAL A 313 -15.52 -6.54 11.53
N VAL A 314 -14.90 -6.58 10.35
CA VAL A 314 -13.60 -7.25 10.17
C VAL A 314 -12.51 -6.24 10.47
N LEU A 315 -11.56 -6.63 11.32
CA LEU A 315 -10.48 -5.77 11.77
C LEU A 315 -9.13 -6.18 11.17
N GLY A 316 -8.34 -5.19 10.75
CA GLY A 316 -6.99 -5.35 10.23
C GLY A 316 -5.93 -4.73 11.13
N HIS A 317 -5.02 -5.54 11.68
CA HIS A 317 -3.95 -5.10 12.59
C HIS A 317 -2.79 -4.39 11.91
N GLY A 318 -2.00 -3.64 12.66
CA GLY A 318 -0.79 -2.94 12.21
C GLY A 318 0.40 -3.89 11.95
N LEU A 319 1.50 -3.31 11.41
CA LEU A 319 2.72 -4.06 11.07
C LEU A 319 3.28 -4.80 12.30
N PHE A 320 3.57 -6.09 12.11
CA PHE A 320 4.06 -7.00 13.15
C PHE A 320 3.19 -7.09 14.40
N GLY A 321 1.92 -6.68 14.28
CA GLY A 321 0.86 -6.98 15.24
C GLY A 321 0.24 -8.35 14.99
N ASP A 322 -0.84 -8.63 15.69
CA ASP A 322 -1.67 -9.81 15.49
C ASP A 322 -3.16 -9.45 15.70
N GLY A 323 -4.05 -10.28 15.14
CA GLY A 323 -5.49 -10.04 15.21
C GLY A 323 -6.01 -10.04 16.65
N ARG A 324 -5.45 -10.88 17.52
CA ARG A 324 -5.83 -10.96 18.93
C ARG A 324 -5.50 -9.68 19.70
N GLY A 325 -4.26 -9.19 19.51
CA GLY A 325 -3.80 -7.95 20.14
C GLY A 325 -4.67 -6.77 19.72
N PHE A 326 -4.98 -6.66 18.43
CA PHE A 326 -5.76 -5.56 17.89
C PHE A 326 -7.22 -5.57 18.36
N VAL A 327 -7.90 -6.73 18.39
CA VAL A 327 -9.25 -6.85 18.98
C VAL A 327 -9.24 -6.46 20.45
N ARG A 328 -8.22 -6.87 21.21
CA ARG A 328 -8.10 -6.51 22.63
C ARG A 328 -7.89 -5.02 22.81
N GLU A 329 -7.00 -4.41 22.04
CA GLU A 329 -6.74 -2.97 22.11
C GLU A 329 -8.00 -2.16 21.88
N LEU A 330 -8.71 -2.40 20.78
CA LEU A 330 -9.95 -1.67 20.44
C LEU A 330 -11.09 -1.90 21.42
N THR A 331 -11.14 -3.04 22.13
CA THR A 331 -12.23 -3.37 23.04
C THR A 331 -11.93 -3.04 24.51
N THR A 332 -10.70 -2.66 24.84
CA THR A 332 -10.29 -2.34 26.23
C THR A 332 -9.94 -0.86 26.44
N THR A 333 -9.72 -0.09 25.39
CA THR A 333 -9.46 1.34 25.51
C THR A 333 -10.73 2.07 26.00
N GLN A 334 -10.58 2.96 26.98
CA GLN A 334 -11.72 3.68 27.58
C GLN A 334 -12.41 4.66 26.64
N GLU A 335 -11.77 4.94 25.50
CA GLU A 335 -12.19 5.97 24.55
C GLU A 335 -13.25 5.48 23.57
N VAL A 336 -13.51 4.15 23.53
CA VAL A 336 -14.51 3.55 22.65
C VAL A 336 -15.76 3.15 23.44
N ASP A 337 -16.45 4.13 24.00
CA ASP A 337 -17.69 3.91 24.79
C ASP A 337 -18.85 3.35 23.94
N ALA A 338 -18.78 3.48 22.63
CA ALA A 338 -19.84 3.13 21.69
C ALA A 338 -19.49 1.97 20.74
N PHE A 339 -18.59 1.05 21.14
CA PHE A 339 -18.22 -0.06 20.27
C PHE A 339 -19.35 -1.10 20.18
N ASN A 340 -20.30 -0.87 19.27
CA ASN A 340 -21.48 -1.70 19.02
C ASN A 340 -21.27 -2.74 17.92
N TYR A 341 -20.02 -3.25 17.74
CA TYR A 341 -19.71 -4.17 16.66
C TYR A 341 -19.32 -5.55 17.19
N ILE A 342 -19.74 -6.59 16.49
CA ILE A 342 -19.11 -7.90 16.64
C ILE A 342 -17.80 -7.83 15.85
N ALA A 343 -16.69 -7.63 16.56
CA ALA A 343 -15.38 -7.40 15.97
C ALA A 343 -14.61 -8.70 15.79
N GLY A 344 -14.17 -9.00 14.59
CA GLY A 344 -13.38 -10.19 14.27
C GLY A 344 -12.09 -9.88 13.54
N ALA A 345 -10.98 -10.52 13.92
CA ALA A 345 -9.68 -10.38 13.29
C ALA A 345 -8.95 -11.72 13.14
N THR A 346 -8.09 -11.76 12.13
CA THR A 346 -7.06 -12.79 11.91
C THR A 346 -5.72 -12.12 11.61
N ASP A 347 -4.64 -12.89 11.50
CA ASP A 347 -3.30 -12.38 11.27
C ASP A 347 -3.03 -12.12 9.78
N TRP A 348 -2.38 -10.99 9.46
CA TRP A 348 -1.79 -10.73 8.14
C TRP A 348 -0.56 -11.60 7.93
N THR A 349 -0.78 -12.87 7.53
CA THR A 349 0.30 -13.84 7.28
C THR A 349 1.33 -13.27 6.32
N GLY A 350 2.59 -13.22 6.74
CA GLY A 350 3.71 -12.60 6.02
C GLY A 350 4.26 -11.35 6.72
N LEU A 351 3.40 -10.58 7.40
CA LEU A 351 3.77 -9.36 8.14
C LEU A 351 3.13 -9.30 9.54
N ALA A 352 2.71 -10.43 10.09
CA ALA A 352 2.24 -10.55 11.47
C ALA A 352 3.40 -10.72 12.46
N ALA A 353 3.10 -10.65 13.76
CA ALA A 353 4.07 -10.79 14.84
C ALA A 353 4.93 -12.05 14.72
N ARG A 354 4.32 -13.18 14.34
CA ARG A 354 5.05 -14.44 14.12
C ARG A 354 6.08 -14.37 13.00
N ASP A 355 5.81 -13.60 11.95
CA ASP A 355 6.68 -13.48 10.79
C ASP A 355 7.94 -12.64 11.09
N SER A 356 7.89 -11.79 12.14
CA SER A 356 9.02 -11.01 12.65
C SER A 356 9.79 -11.69 13.80
N GLY A 357 9.36 -12.87 14.23
CA GLY A 357 9.95 -13.58 15.36
C GLY A 357 9.71 -12.88 16.71
N GLY A 358 8.60 -12.17 16.85
CA GLY A 358 8.24 -11.42 18.06
C GLY A 358 9.13 -10.20 18.33
N GLY A 359 9.76 -9.66 17.30
CA GLY A 359 10.61 -8.45 17.39
C GLY A 359 12.03 -8.69 17.89
N ASN A 360 12.31 -9.80 18.57
CA ASN A 360 13.64 -10.07 19.14
C ASN A 360 14.54 -10.96 18.26
N ASN A 361 13.98 -11.66 17.29
CA ASN A 361 14.65 -12.62 16.44
C ASN A 361 14.53 -12.32 14.94
N ILE A 362 14.46 -11.05 14.57
CA ILE A 362 14.31 -10.62 13.17
C ILE A 362 15.27 -11.34 12.21
N PRO A 363 16.58 -11.51 12.50
CA PRO A 363 17.50 -12.16 11.57
C PRO A 363 17.15 -13.61 11.23
N THR A 364 16.49 -14.35 12.12
CA THR A 364 16.11 -15.75 11.92
C THR A 364 14.64 -15.92 11.53
N SER A 365 13.85 -14.85 11.63
CA SER A 365 12.44 -14.83 11.24
C SER A 365 12.25 -14.88 9.72
N PHE A 366 11.02 -15.10 9.29
CA PHE A 366 10.67 -15.07 7.87
C PHE A 366 11.05 -13.73 7.21
N VAL A 367 10.65 -12.59 7.80
CA VAL A 367 10.98 -11.26 7.25
C VAL A 367 12.48 -11.00 7.21
N GLY A 368 13.21 -11.46 8.25
CA GLY A 368 14.67 -11.40 8.29
C GLY A 368 15.31 -12.22 7.18
N ARG A 369 14.82 -13.43 6.91
CA ARG A 369 15.29 -14.27 5.81
C ARG A 369 15.03 -13.64 4.44
N VAL A 370 13.84 -13.02 4.26
CA VAL A 370 13.53 -12.26 3.04
C VAL A 370 14.48 -11.08 2.87
N ALA A 371 14.72 -10.29 3.92
CA ALA A 371 15.60 -9.14 3.86
C ALA A 371 17.09 -9.50 3.67
N LEU A 372 17.57 -10.56 4.37
CA LEU A 372 18.99 -10.96 4.37
C LEU A 372 19.37 -11.84 3.18
N ASP A 373 18.46 -12.66 2.69
CA ASP A 373 18.65 -13.58 1.58
C ASP A 373 17.95 -13.14 0.29
N GLN A 374 17.50 -11.86 0.27
CA GLN A 374 17.10 -11.26 -0.99
C GLN A 374 18.23 -11.43 -2.01
N PRO A 375 17.86 -11.59 -3.25
CA PRO A 375 16.51 -11.55 -3.82
C PRO A 375 15.83 -12.92 -3.92
N ARG A 376 16.52 -13.96 -3.51
CA ARG A 376 16.08 -15.35 -3.72
C ARG A 376 14.76 -15.67 -3.01
N ASN A 377 14.59 -15.20 -1.78
CA ASN A 377 13.43 -15.49 -0.94
C ASN A 377 12.29 -14.47 -1.10
N PHE A 378 12.54 -13.35 -1.79
CA PHE A 378 11.55 -12.27 -1.86
C PHE A 378 10.20 -12.70 -2.43
N PRO A 379 10.10 -13.57 -3.46
CA PRO A 379 8.81 -14.02 -3.98
C PRO A 379 7.88 -14.68 -2.94
N ALA A 380 8.45 -15.20 -1.85
CA ALA A 380 7.65 -15.79 -0.77
C ALA A 380 6.85 -14.76 0.03
N LEU A 381 7.28 -13.48 0.08
CA LEU A 381 6.57 -12.45 0.83
C LEU A 381 5.21 -12.10 0.19
N PRO A 382 5.11 -11.71 -1.08
CA PRO A 382 3.82 -11.47 -1.69
C PRO A 382 2.92 -12.73 -1.72
N ASP A 383 3.47 -13.91 -1.86
CA ASP A 383 2.68 -15.15 -1.81
C ASP A 383 2.08 -15.39 -0.42
N ARG A 384 2.84 -15.14 0.66
CA ARG A 384 2.29 -15.19 2.03
C ARG A 384 1.22 -14.13 2.27
N LEU A 385 1.44 -12.90 1.81
CA LEU A 385 0.45 -11.83 1.96
C LEU A 385 -0.85 -12.19 1.25
N ARG A 386 -0.79 -12.79 0.08
CA ARG A 386 -1.97 -13.27 -0.65
C ARG A 386 -2.69 -14.41 0.07
N GLN A 387 -1.96 -15.34 0.69
CA GLN A 387 -2.58 -16.33 1.58
C GLN A 387 -3.24 -15.65 2.80
N GLY A 388 -2.61 -14.65 3.40
CA GLY A 388 -3.18 -13.85 4.49
C GLY A 388 -4.45 -13.11 4.09
N GLN A 389 -4.49 -12.55 2.88
CA GLN A 389 -5.71 -11.97 2.31
C GLN A 389 -6.83 -13.00 2.19
N LEU A 390 -6.51 -14.19 1.67
CA LEU A 390 -7.48 -15.28 1.56
C LEU A 390 -8.03 -15.69 2.93
N ASN A 391 -7.16 -15.76 3.94
CA ASN A 391 -7.56 -16.04 5.32
C ASN A 391 -8.58 -15.00 5.83
N THR A 392 -8.31 -13.71 5.58
CA THR A 392 -9.20 -12.62 5.98
C THR A 392 -10.54 -12.66 5.23
N LEU A 393 -10.53 -12.98 3.94
CA LEU A 393 -11.75 -13.17 3.14
C LEU A 393 -12.62 -14.32 3.68
N VAL A 394 -12.01 -15.44 4.10
CA VAL A 394 -12.73 -16.56 4.71
C VAL A 394 -13.30 -16.16 6.06
N LEU A 395 -12.53 -15.49 6.93
CA LEU A 395 -13.05 -14.98 8.21
C LEU A 395 -14.27 -14.09 7.98
N ALA A 396 -14.17 -13.12 7.06
CA ALA A 396 -15.26 -12.22 6.71
C ALA A 396 -16.50 -12.98 6.25
N ARG A 397 -16.35 -14.00 5.40
CA ARG A 397 -17.45 -14.86 4.93
C ARG A 397 -18.10 -15.66 6.07
N LEU A 398 -17.31 -16.22 6.97
CA LEU A 398 -17.82 -16.96 8.14
C LEU A 398 -18.63 -16.06 9.09
N MET A 399 -18.17 -14.80 9.28
CA MET A 399 -18.89 -13.79 10.06
C MET A 399 -20.18 -13.36 9.34
N LYS A 400 -20.09 -13.02 8.07
CA LYS A 400 -21.20 -12.55 7.24
C LYS A 400 -22.36 -13.55 7.14
N THR A 401 -22.04 -14.82 6.96
CA THR A 401 -23.04 -15.90 6.84
C THR A 401 -23.58 -16.35 8.18
N GLY A 402 -22.99 -15.93 9.31
CA GLY A 402 -23.33 -16.43 10.62
C GLY A 402 -22.90 -17.87 10.86
N ALA A 403 -21.91 -18.38 10.11
CA ALA A 403 -21.41 -19.75 10.26
C ALA A 403 -20.90 -20.04 11.68
N PHE A 404 -20.34 -19.04 12.36
CA PHE A 404 -19.91 -19.14 13.77
C PHE A 404 -21.04 -19.49 14.73
N ASN A 405 -22.31 -19.17 14.43
CA ASN A 405 -23.47 -19.51 15.24
C ASN A 405 -23.69 -21.04 15.39
N ARG A 406 -22.94 -21.89 14.67
CA ARG A 406 -22.99 -23.34 14.84
C ARG A 406 -22.40 -23.78 16.18
N ASP A 407 -21.45 -23.02 16.74
CA ASP A 407 -20.87 -23.31 18.05
C ASP A 407 -21.63 -22.57 19.17
N ALA A 408 -21.72 -23.20 20.34
CA ALA A 408 -22.42 -22.67 21.51
C ALA A 408 -21.78 -21.37 22.04
N ALA A 409 -20.48 -21.15 21.82
CA ALA A 409 -19.79 -19.93 22.22
C ALA A 409 -20.36 -18.67 21.54
N PHE A 410 -20.98 -18.85 20.37
CA PHE A 410 -21.58 -17.79 19.58
C PHE A 410 -23.13 -17.79 19.65
N ARG A 411 -23.69 -18.29 20.76
CA ARG A 411 -25.13 -18.30 20.98
C ARG A 411 -25.50 -17.63 22.30
N PHE A 412 -26.69 -17.06 22.31
CA PHE A 412 -27.37 -16.62 23.53
C PHE A 412 -27.87 -17.84 24.33
N SER A 413 -28.26 -17.62 25.59
CA SER A 413 -28.82 -18.67 26.46
C SER A 413 -30.12 -19.30 25.92
N ASN A 414 -30.87 -18.57 25.10
CA ASN A 414 -32.07 -19.08 24.41
C ASN A 414 -31.76 -19.90 23.15
N GLY A 415 -30.48 -20.08 22.81
CA GLY A 415 -30.03 -20.87 21.66
C GLY A 415 -29.98 -20.10 20.33
N SER A 416 -30.42 -18.85 20.27
CA SER A 416 -30.28 -18.03 19.07
C SER A 416 -28.82 -17.61 18.83
N GLY A 417 -28.46 -17.44 17.55
CA GLY A 417 -27.10 -17.03 17.18
C GLY A 417 -26.84 -15.54 17.44
N VAL A 418 -25.60 -15.20 17.72
CA VAL A 418 -25.15 -13.83 17.93
C VAL A 418 -24.99 -13.07 16.61
N PHE A 419 -24.44 -13.75 15.58
CA PHE A 419 -24.31 -13.15 14.25
C PHE A 419 -25.67 -13.05 13.58
N PRO A 420 -26.04 -11.85 13.07
CA PRO A 420 -27.39 -11.61 12.55
C PRO A 420 -27.69 -12.28 11.21
N GLY A 421 -26.67 -12.79 10.50
CA GLY A 421 -26.82 -13.47 9.22
C GLY A 421 -26.55 -12.56 8.00
N PRO A 422 -26.69 -13.12 6.78
CA PRO A 422 -26.15 -12.51 5.56
C PRO A 422 -26.87 -11.24 5.10
N GLU A 423 -28.07 -10.97 5.57
CA GLU A 423 -28.84 -9.77 5.17
C GLU A 423 -28.31 -8.49 5.85
N VAL A 424 -27.61 -8.61 6.96
CA VAL A 424 -27.07 -7.47 7.72
C VAL A 424 -25.73 -7.04 7.12
N GLU A 425 -25.55 -5.73 6.96
CA GLU A 425 -24.29 -5.19 6.46
C GLU A 425 -23.11 -5.54 7.37
N GLN A 426 -21.96 -5.74 6.76
CA GLN A 426 -20.70 -6.00 7.41
C GLN A 426 -19.68 -4.96 6.95
N PHE A 427 -18.83 -4.51 7.86
CA PHE A 427 -17.89 -3.43 7.64
C PHE A 427 -16.45 -3.89 7.82
N TYR A 428 -15.52 -3.04 7.40
CA TYR A 428 -14.09 -3.22 7.63
C TYR A 428 -13.49 -1.99 8.30
N PHE A 429 -12.64 -2.23 9.28
CA PHE A 429 -11.75 -1.23 9.87
C PHE A 429 -10.32 -1.77 9.95
N GLY A 430 -9.35 -1.01 9.45
CA GLY A 430 -7.94 -1.39 9.55
C GLY A 430 -7.03 -0.19 9.74
N ALA A 431 -6.01 -0.36 10.59
CA ALA A 431 -5.05 0.70 10.88
C ALA A 431 -3.64 0.31 10.41
N SER A 432 -2.88 1.28 9.90
CA SER A 432 -1.50 1.08 9.49
C SER A 432 -1.39 -0.01 8.41
N LEU A 433 -0.65 -1.10 8.64
CA LEU A 433 -0.64 -2.26 7.74
C LEU A 433 -2.07 -2.76 7.45
N GLY A 434 -2.95 -2.77 8.47
CA GLY A 434 -4.36 -3.11 8.29
C GLY A 434 -5.10 -2.13 7.37
N GLY A 435 -4.70 -0.87 7.36
CA GLY A 435 -5.15 0.11 6.38
C GLY A 435 -4.63 -0.18 4.97
N ILE A 436 -3.34 -0.49 4.85
CA ILE A 436 -2.71 -0.84 3.57
C ILE A 436 -3.33 -2.12 3.00
N MET A 437 -3.29 -3.23 3.74
CA MET A 437 -3.83 -4.52 3.30
C MET A 437 -5.35 -4.51 3.19
N GLY A 438 -6.02 -3.65 3.96
CA GLY A 438 -7.46 -3.44 3.93
C GLY A 438 -7.99 -2.91 2.61
N LEU A 439 -7.21 -2.10 1.90
CA LEU A 439 -7.57 -1.66 0.55
C LEU A 439 -7.57 -2.84 -0.44
N MET A 440 -6.59 -3.76 -0.37
CA MET A 440 -6.62 -4.99 -1.16
C MET A 440 -7.80 -5.89 -0.77
N PHE A 441 -8.07 -6.02 0.53
CA PHE A 441 -9.23 -6.75 1.03
C PHE A 441 -10.55 -6.16 0.49
N ALA A 442 -10.67 -4.84 0.47
CA ALA A 442 -11.85 -4.14 -0.06
C ALA A 442 -12.10 -4.48 -1.53
N ALA A 443 -11.08 -4.48 -2.37
CA ALA A 443 -11.19 -4.83 -3.78
C ALA A 443 -11.65 -6.29 -3.99
N LEU A 444 -11.21 -7.22 -3.13
CA LEU A 444 -11.44 -8.66 -3.27
C LEU A 444 -12.70 -9.16 -2.57
N SER A 445 -13.19 -8.46 -1.53
CA SER A 445 -14.28 -8.93 -0.70
C SER A 445 -15.65 -8.57 -1.27
N PRO A 446 -16.55 -9.55 -1.48
CA PRO A 446 -17.96 -9.27 -1.76
C PRO A 446 -18.80 -8.98 -0.50
N ASP A 447 -18.23 -9.16 0.69
CA ASP A 447 -18.97 -9.23 1.95
C ASP A 447 -18.98 -7.91 2.74
N VAL A 448 -18.24 -6.90 2.29
CA VAL A 448 -18.19 -5.57 2.91
C VAL A 448 -18.48 -4.46 1.90
N ASN A 449 -19.12 -3.37 2.34
CA ASN A 449 -19.42 -2.21 1.50
C ASN A 449 -18.71 -0.94 2.00
N ASN A 450 -18.74 -0.65 3.29
CA ASN A 450 -18.06 0.48 3.90
C ASN A 450 -16.74 0.02 4.49
N VAL A 451 -15.67 0.70 4.12
CA VAL A 451 -14.29 0.38 4.48
C VAL A 451 -13.65 1.64 5.04
N LEU A 452 -13.34 1.64 6.33
CA LEU A 452 -12.57 2.69 6.96
C LEU A 452 -11.13 2.22 7.14
N VAL A 453 -10.18 2.98 6.60
CA VAL A 453 -8.76 2.72 6.74
C VAL A 453 -8.06 3.91 7.40
N ASN A 454 -7.42 3.61 8.51
CA ASN A 454 -6.70 4.60 9.29
C ASN A 454 -5.21 4.56 8.95
N VAL A 455 -4.62 5.73 8.69
CA VAL A 455 -3.22 5.93 8.27
C VAL A 455 -2.77 4.94 7.19
N PRO A 456 -3.54 4.81 6.09
CA PRO A 456 -3.25 3.91 4.98
C PRO A 456 -2.27 4.51 3.99
N GLY A 457 -1.77 3.69 3.08
CA GLY A 457 -0.98 4.13 1.91
C GLY A 457 -0.83 3.02 0.88
N ILE A 458 -0.50 3.38 -0.34
CA ILE A 458 0.01 2.53 -1.40
C ILE A 458 1.27 3.21 -1.95
N ASN A 459 2.21 2.62 -2.44
CA ASN A 459 2.80 1.33 -2.56
C ASN A 459 4.00 1.19 -1.60
N PHE A 460 4.45 0.00 -1.32
CA PHE A 460 5.57 -0.22 -0.41
C PHE A 460 6.90 0.38 -0.92
N SER A 461 7.19 0.36 -2.22
CA SER A 461 8.44 0.92 -2.75
C SER A 461 8.53 2.45 -2.63
N LEU A 462 7.39 3.15 -2.59
CA LEU A 462 7.30 4.59 -2.29
C LEU A 462 7.39 4.83 -0.79
N LEU A 463 6.71 3.97 -0.01
CA LEU A 463 6.57 4.09 1.44
C LEU A 463 7.87 3.77 2.18
N LEU A 464 8.50 2.62 1.89
CA LEU A 464 9.63 2.09 2.66
C LEU A 464 10.80 3.07 2.79
N PRO A 465 11.27 3.75 1.74
CA PRO A 465 12.37 4.72 1.87
C PRO A 465 12.04 5.91 2.78
N ARG A 466 10.76 6.12 3.09
CA ARG A 466 10.26 7.23 3.90
C ARG A 466 9.84 6.80 5.30
N SER A 467 9.85 5.50 5.60
CA SER A 467 9.32 4.93 6.83
C SER A 467 10.42 4.61 7.85
N VAL A 468 10.25 5.01 9.09
CA VAL A 468 11.13 4.59 10.21
C VAL A 468 11.13 3.08 10.41
N ALA A 469 10.04 2.39 10.02
CA ALA A 469 9.97 0.93 10.11
C ALA A 469 10.97 0.21 9.20
N PHE A 470 11.46 0.88 8.15
CA PHE A 470 12.41 0.28 7.20
C PHE A 470 13.87 0.38 7.61
N LEU A 471 14.22 1.18 8.61
CA LEU A 471 15.61 1.42 9.04
C LEU A 471 16.40 0.12 9.30
N ALA A 472 15.79 -0.81 10.04
CA ALA A 472 16.44 -2.09 10.36
C ALA A 472 16.61 -3.00 9.12
N PHE A 473 15.65 -2.98 8.20
CA PHE A 473 15.69 -3.77 6.96
C PHE A 473 16.68 -3.18 5.97
N GLU A 474 16.75 -1.87 5.83
CA GLU A 474 17.76 -1.22 4.99
C GLU A 474 19.18 -1.52 5.51
N ALA A 475 19.39 -1.43 6.82
CA ALA A 475 20.67 -1.80 7.42
C ALA A 475 21.04 -3.27 7.13
N ALA A 476 20.08 -4.20 7.24
CA ALA A 476 20.26 -5.60 6.89
C ALA A 476 20.64 -5.78 5.41
N ILE A 477 19.94 -5.11 4.49
CA ILE A 477 20.23 -5.15 3.04
C ILE A 477 21.66 -4.62 2.78
N ARG A 478 22.04 -3.52 3.40
CA ARG A 478 23.41 -2.95 3.25
C ARG A 478 24.50 -3.90 3.74
N LEU A 479 24.26 -4.66 4.82
CA LEU A 479 25.18 -5.68 5.31
C LEU A 479 25.38 -6.84 4.32
N THR A 480 24.51 -7.01 3.34
CA THR A 480 24.66 -8.01 2.27
C THR A 480 25.49 -7.51 1.07
N GLY A 481 26.01 -6.28 1.14
CA GLY A 481 26.87 -5.68 0.11
C GLY A 481 26.14 -4.76 -0.88
N VAL A 482 24.83 -4.55 -0.73
CA VAL A 482 24.07 -3.57 -1.53
C VAL A 482 24.22 -2.19 -0.88
N THR A 483 25.32 -1.51 -1.18
CA THR A 483 25.68 -0.22 -0.57
C THR A 483 25.57 0.97 -1.52
N ASP A 484 25.61 0.73 -2.83
CA ASP A 484 25.47 1.76 -3.84
C ASP A 484 24.02 2.28 -3.89
N PRO A 485 23.75 3.59 -3.86
CA PRO A 485 22.38 4.15 -3.89
C PRO A 485 21.57 3.72 -5.12
N ILE A 486 22.20 3.61 -6.29
CA ILE A 486 21.54 3.15 -7.52
C ILE A 486 21.10 1.69 -7.36
N ASP A 487 21.99 0.81 -6.86
CA ASP A 487 21.65 -0.60 -6.65
C ASP A 487 20.56 -0.77 -5.58
N GLN A 488 20.58 0.02 -4.51
CA GLN A 488 19.53 0.02 -3.50
C GLN A 488 18.18 0.44 -4.08
N ARG A 489 18.17 1.50 -4.90
CA ARG A 489 16.93 1.95 -5.56
C ARG A 489 16.43 0.90 -6.55
N LEU A 490 17.30 0.34 -7.39
CA LEU A 490 16.90 -0.72 -8.32
C LEU A 490 16.39 -1.96 -7.60
N LEU A 491 16.99 -2.34 -6.47
CA LEU A 491 16.49 -3.44 -5.65
C LEU A 491 15.06 -3.19 -5.18
N LEU A 492 14.75 -1.99 -4.67
CA LEU A 492 13.39 -1.64 -4.25
C LEU A 492 12.41 -1.65 -5.41
N LEU A 493 12.79 -1.13 -6.58
CA LEU A 493 11.95 -1.12 -7.77
C LEU A 493 11.67 -2.52 -8.29
N LEU A 494 12.69 -3.37 -8.37
CA LEU A 494 12.54 -4.75 -8.82
C LEU A 494 11.72 -5.59 -7.83
N THR A 495 11.92 -5.41 -6.52
CA THR A 495 11.09 -6.10 -5.51
C THR A 495 9.63 -5.62 -5.58
N HIS A 496 9.40 -4.35 -5.91
CA HIS A 496 8.06 -3.80 -6.09
C HIS A 496 7.28 -4.53 -7.21
N GLU A 497 7.91 -4.83 -8.34
CA GLU A 497 7.26 -5.58 -9.44
C GLU A 497 6.76 -6.96 -8.98
N LEU A 498 7.41 -7.58 -8.01
CA LEU A 498 6.96 -8.85 -7.44
C LEU A 498 5.93 -8.65 -6.34
N TRP A 499 6.02 -7.53 -5.61
CA TRP A 499 5.15 -7.25 -4.46
C TRP A 499 3.75 -6.81 -4.87
N VAL A 500 3.61 -6.09 -5.98
CA VAL A 500 2.35 -5.46 -6.41
C VAL A 500 1.14 -6.39 -6.43
N ARG A 501 1.35 -7.68 -6.69
CA ARG A 501 0.30 -8.71 -6.64
C ARG A 501 -0.15 -9.08 -5.23
N GLY A 502 0.63 -8.74 -4.21
CA GLY A 502 0.37 -9.01 -2.78
C GLY A 502 0.16 -7.75 -1.96
N GLU A 503 -0.05 -6.59 -2.60
CA GLU A 503 -0.34 -5.33 -1.95
C GLU A 503 -1.47 -4.56 -2.66
N SER A 504 -1.97 -3.53 -2.02
CA SER A 504 -3.11 -2.75 -2.51
C SER A 504 -2.88 -2.05 -3.83
N ALA A 505 -1.63 -1.72 -4.19
CA ALA A 505 -1.30 -1.03 -5.43
C ALA A 505 -1.77 -1.80 -6.69
N GLY A 506 -1.78 -3.13 -6.65
CA GLY A 506 -2.29 -3.96 -7.75
C GLY A 506 -3.82 -4.05 -7.85
N TYR A 507 -4.55 -3.47 -6.90
CA TYR A 507 -6.01 -3.64 -6.76
C TYR A 507 -6.76 -2.31 -6.59
N ALA A 508 -6.05 -1.21 -6.36
CA ALA A 508 -6.65 0.06 -5.94
C ALA A 508 -7.63 0.64 -6.95
N THR A 509 -7.40 0.45 -8.24
CA THR A 509 -8.30 0.88 -9.34
C THR A 509 -9.66 0.17 -9.35
N HIS A 510 -9.80 -0.90 -8.57
CA HIS A 510 -10.99 -1.75 -8.50
C HIS A 510 -11.81 -1.59 -7.21
N ILE A 511 -11.47 -0.61 -6.36
CA ILE A 511 -12.13 -0.45 -5.05
C ILE A 511 -13.39 0.39 -5.17
N THR A 512 -13.27 1.61 -5.67
CA THR A 512 -14.37 2.57 -5.79
C THR A 512 -14.99 2.59 -7.18
N GLU A 513 -14.22 2.19 -8.18
CA GLU A 513 -14.64 2.09 -9.59
C GLU A 513 -14.19 0.73 -10.14
N ASN A 514 -14.77 0.32 -11.26
CA ASN A 514 -14.43 -0.92 -11.98
C ASN A 514 -14.28 -2.15 -11.06
N PRO A 515 -15.26 -2.48 -10.21
CA PRO A 515 -15.11 -3.54 -9.22
C PRO A 515 -14.75 -4.87 -9.86
N LEU A 516 -13.92 -5.65 -9.19
CA LEU A 516 -13.52 -6.98 -9.63
C LEU A 516 -14.73 -7.92 -9.71
N PRO A 517 -14.69 -8.96 -10.57
CA PRO A 517 -15.77 -9.93 -10.70
C PRO A 517 -16.25 -10.45 -9.34
N GLY A 518 -17.57 -10.45 -9.14
CA GLY A 518 -18.20 -10.89 -7.89
C GLY A 518 -18.11 -9.91 -6.71
N THR A 519 -17.64 -8.67 -6.94
CA THR A 519 -17.60 -7.62 -5.91
C THR A 519 -18.42 -6.40 -6.32
N ASN A 520 -18.56 -5.44 -5.41
CA ASN A 520 -19.21 -4.15 -5.63
C ASN A 520 -18.21 -3.02 -5.37
N ALA A 521 -18.45 -1.86 -5.97
CA ALA A 521 -17.76 -0.62 -5.62
C ALA A 521 -17.94 -0.32 -4.13
N LYS A 522 -16.84 0.08 -3.46
CA LYS A 522 -16.82 0.32 -2.01
C LYS A 522 -16.97 1.81 -1.69
N LYS A 523 -17.58 2.07 -0.57
CA LYS A 523 -17.43 3.36 0.11
C LYS A 523 -16.16 3.30 0.96
N VAL A 524 -15.26 4.24 0.76
CA VAL A 524 -13.97 4.26 1.48
C VAL A 524 -13.79 5.58 2.20
N LEU A 525 -13.53 5.50 3.50
CA LEU A 525 -13.05 6.62 4.29
C LEU A 525 -11.60 6.37 4.69
N MET A 526 -10.73 7.29 4.29
CA MET A 526 -9.32 7.29 4.66
C MET A 526 -9.07 8.38 5.68
N THR A 527 -8.63 8.03 6.87
CA THR A 527 -8.22 8.99 7.90
C THR A 527 -6.70 8.94 8.05
N ALA A 528 -6.04 10.08 8.07
CA ALA A 528 -4.59 10.16 8.05
C ALA A 528 -4.06 11.17 9.07
N ALA A 529 -2.89 10.90 9.62
CA ALA A 529 -2.16 11.81 10.49
C ALA A 529 -1.19 12.67 9.67
N LEU A 530 -1.21 13.98 9.87
CA LEU A 530 -0.22 14.87 9.27
C LEU A 530 1.17 14.55 9.83
N TYR A 531 2.18 14.46 8.95
CA TYR A 531 3.58 14.14 9.29
C TYR A 531 3.82 12.73 9.85
N ASP A 532 3.01 11.76 9.46
CA ASP A 532 3.18 10.35 9.78
C ASP A 532 4.57 9.84 9.39
N GLN A 533 5.29 9.24 10.34
CA GLN A 533 6.66 8.73 10.16
C GLN A 533 6.71 7.24 9.78
N LEU A 534 5.60 6.53 9.89
CA LEU A 534 5.48 5.12 9.49
C LEU A 534 4.85 4.98 8.11
N VAL A 535 3.74 5.69 7.83
CA VAL A 535 3.08 5.71 6.53
C VAL A 535 3.03 7.14 6.02
N SER A 536 3.96 7.51 5.14
CA SER A 536 4.07 8.88 4.64
C SER A 536 2.78 9.36 3.97
N ASN A 537 2.42 10.63 4.22
CA ASN A 537 1.22 11.22 3.63
C ASN A 537 1.21 11.16 2.09
N LEU A 538 2.39 11.14 1.44
CA LEU A 538 2.50 10.94 0.00
C LEU A 538 1.89 9.60 -0.46
N ALA A 539 2.10 8.52 0.31
CA ALA A 539 1.52 7.21 0.02
C ALA A 539 0.00 7.19 0.23
N THR A 540 -0.50 7.94 1.23
CA THR A 540 -1.93 8.14 1.47
C THR A 540 -2.57 8.92 0.33
N GLU A 541 -1.94 9.99 -0.13
CA GLU A 541 -2.42 10.81 -1.24
C GLU A 541 -2.42 10.05 -2.58
N LEU A 542 -1.41 9.19 -2.82
CA LEU A 542 -1.39 8.31 -3.97
C LEU A 542 -2.61 7.37 -3.96
N ALA A 543 -2.95 6.81 -2.79
CA ALA A 543 -4.15 6.00 -2.62
C ALA A 543 -5.41 6.83 -2.88
N ALA A 544 -5.54 8.01 -2.26
CA ALA A 544 -6.72 8.86 -2.40
C ALA A 544 -7.00 9.25 -3.86
N ARG A 545 -5.95 9.65 -4.61
CA ARG A 545 -6.10 9.96 -6.05
C ARG A 545 -6.49 8.73 -6.86
N THR A 546 -5.89 7.58 -6.58
CA THR A 546 -6.21 6.33 -7.28
C THR A 546 -7.67 5.90 -7.05
N LEU A 547 -8.17 6.07 -5.83
CA LEU A 547 -9.55 5.78 -5.47
C LEU A 547 -10.51 6.94 -5.83
N ARG A 548 -10.01 8.05 -6.40
CA ARG A 548 -10.77 9.27 -6.70
C ARG A 548 -11.55 9.82 -5.51
N LEU A 549 -10.97 9.72 -4.33
CA LEU A 549 -11.58 10.25 -3.12
C LEU A 549 -11.36 11.75 -3.03
N PRO A 550 -12.41 12.54 -2.75
CA PRO A 550 -12.25 13.96 -2.41
C PRO A 550 -11.63 14.11 -1.02
N SER A 551 -11.02 15.25 -0.78
CA SER A 551 -10.65 15.72 0.56
C SER A 551 -11.91 16.24 1.25
N LEU A 552 -12.24 15.67 2.41
CA LEU A 552 -13.36 16.13 3.21
C LEU A 552 -13.06 17.51 3.79
N ASP A 553 -14.06 18.38 3.84
CA ASP A 553 -13.99 19.66 4.56
C ASP A 553 -13.50 19.46 6.01
N GLY A 554 -12.70 20.40 6.51
CA GLY A 554 -11.99 20.25 7.78
C GLY A 554 -10.65 19.51 7.69
N SER A 555 -10.30 18.89 6.57
CA SER A 555 -8.98 18.32 6.37
C SER A 555 -7.88 19.38 6.53
N ILE A 556 -6.83 19.06 7.29
CA ILE A 556 -5.70 19.98 7.52
C ILE A 556 -4.83 20.19 6.28
N LEU A 557 -5.00 19.38 5.25
CA LEU A 557 -4.30 19.48 3.96
C LEU A 557 -5.27 19.71 2.80
N PRO A 558 -5.90 20.90 2.70
CA PRO A 558 -6.73 21.25 1.55
C PRO A 558 -5.89 21.60 0.30
N GLY A 559 -6.54 21.69 -0.86
CA GLY A 559 -5.96 22.22 -2.09
C GLY A 559 -4.90 21.32 -2.73
N ARG A 560 -4.97 20.00 -2.52
CA ARG A 560 -4.03 19.03 -3.11
C ARG A 560 -4.37 18.77 -4.58
N ALA A 561 -3.41 18.94 -5.49
CA ALA A 561 -3.59 18.64 -6.91
C ALA A 561 -4.13 17.22 -7.10
N GLY A 562 -5.20 17.07 -7.89
CA GLY A 562 -5.86 15.79 -8.15
C GLY A 562 -6.71 15.24 -6.99
N ILE A 563 -6.88 15.98 -5.88
CA ILE A 563 -7.76 15.64 -4.76
C ILE A 563 -8.67 16.85 -4.50
N PRO A 564 -9.88 16.88 -5.06
CA PRO A 564 -10.78 18.03 -4.89
C PRO A 564 -11.29 18.13 -3.45
N ASP A 565 -11.36 19.33 -2.90
CA ASP A 565 -11.98 19.60 -1.61
C ASP A 565 -13.51 19.60 -1.76
N MET A 566 -14.22 18.89 -0.89
CA MET A 566 -15.68 18.77 -0.93
C MET A 566 -16.28 18.80 0.49
N GLU A 567 -17.44 19.45 0.61
CA GLU A 567 -18.22 19.42 1.85
C GLU A 567 -18.98 18.11 2.00
N GLY A 568 -19.05 17.58 3.25
CA GLY A 568 -19.85 16.41 3.58
C GLY A 568 -21.37 16.70 3.59
N PRO A 569 -22.22 15.66 3.57
CA PRO A 569 -21.91 14.23 3.64
C PRO A 569 -21.44 13.63 2.30
N LEU A 570 -20.39 12.80 2.35
CA LEU A 570 -19.81 12.14 1.17
C LEU A 570 -19.90 10.61 1.29
N ALA A 571 -20.00 9.92 0.16
CA ALA A 571 -19.99 8.46 0.13
C ALA A 571 -18.61 7.88 0.51
N GLY A 572 -17.55 8.63 0.27
CA GLY A 572 -16.18 8.31 0.64
C GLY A 572 -15.32 9.57 0.57
N ALA A 573 -14.24 9.61 1.31
CA ALA A 573 -13.34 10.76 1.37
C ALA A 573 -11.97 10.39 1.94
N VAL A 574 -11.01 11.30 1.82
CA VAL A 574 -9.80 11.35 2.64
C VAL A 574 -9.86 12.55 3.56
N ILE A 575 -9.40 12.39 4.80
CA ILE A 575 -9.27 13.48 5.76
C ILE A 575 -7.95 13.38 6.51
N PHE A 576 -7.24 14.50 6.61
CA PHE A 576 -5.98 14.64 7.33
C PHE A 576 -6.21 15.39 8.64
N TYR A 577 -5.68 14.84 9.73
CA TYR A 577 -5.71 15.40 11.08
C TYR A 577 -4.33 15.88 11.49
N ASP A 578 -4.22 17.06 12.09
CA ASP A 578 -3.03 17.45 12.84
C ASP A 578 -3.18 16.96 14.29
N ALA A 579 -2.33 16.02 14.68
CA ALA A 579 -2.33 15.47 16.03
C ALA A 579 -1.43 16.24 17.03
N GLY A 580 -0.98 17.44 16.68
CA GLY A 580 -0.24 18.35 17.54
C GLY A 580 1.17 17.91 17.94
N VAL A 581 1.78 17.02 17.17
CA VAL A 581 3.13 16.48 17.48
C VAL A 581 4.26 17.23 16.81
N PHE A 582 3.95 18.14 15.90
CA PHE A 582 4.92 18.94 15.18
C PHE A 582 4.61 20.44 15.30
N ASN A 583 5.60 21.22 15.74
CA ASN A 583 5.53 22.68 15.70
C ASN A 583 6.50 23.20 14.61
N PRO A 584 5.99 23.72 13.47
CA PRO A 584 6.85 24.23 12.40
C PRO A 584 7.66 25.47 12.81
N GLU A 585 7.26 26.16 13.88
CA GLU A 585 7.96 27.33 14.41
C GLU A 585 9.13 26.94 15.33
N ASP A 586 9.20 25.68 15.77
CA ASP A 586 10.30 25.20 16.60
C ASP A 586 11.45 24.69 15.73
N PRO A 587 12.58 25.43 15.62
CA PRO A 587 13.70 25.05 14.78
C PRO A 587 14.36 23.74 15.25
N LEU A 588 14.12 23.28 16.47
CA LEU A 588 14.61 22.01 16.98
C LEU A 588 13.78 20.82 16.50
N GLN A 589 12.54 21.05 16.08
CA GLN A 589 11.67 20.05 15.51
C GLN A 589 11.74 19.98 13.98
N ALA A 590 12.28 21.02 13.33
CA ALA A 590 12.40 21.08 11.86
C ALA A 590 13.10 19.85 11.24
N PRO A 591 14.13 19.21 11.83
CA PRO A 591 14.74 17.99 11.31
C PRO A 591 13.84 16.74 11.40
N PHE A 592 12.75 16.81 12.15
CA PHE A 592 11.85 15.68 12.42
C PHE A 592 10.60 15.67 11.55
N ILE A 593 10.46 16.61 10.63
CA ILE A 593 9.38 16.55 9.65
C ILE A 593 9.56 15.27 8.86
N PRO A 594 8.55 14.39 8.80
CA PRO A 594 8.60 13.21 7.94
C PRO A 594 8.84 13.66 6.53
N PRO A 595 9.83 13.09 5.85
CA PRO A 595 10.30 13.66 4.63
C PRO A 595 9.25 13.56 3.54
N LEU A 596 9.00 14.65 2.91
CA LEU A 596 8.57 14.70 1.54
C LEU A 596 9.66 14.16 0.60
N THR A 597 10.83 13.87 1.13
CA THR A 597 11.96 13.23 0.46
C THR A 597 12.00 11.73 0.74
N ASN A 598 12.67 10.97 -0.11
CA ASN A 598 12.78 9.51 0.00
C ASN A 598 13.90 9.06 0.97
N ILE A 599 13.95 9.67 2.13
CA ILE A 599 14.87 9.34 3.23
C ILE A 599 14.04 9.06 4.46
N GLN A 600 14.40 8.01 5.21
CA GLN A 600 13.73 7.74 6.48
C GLN A 600 13.95 8.91 7.45
N PRO A 601 12.87 9.33 8.16
CA PRO A 601 13.03 10.30 9.23
C PRO A 601 13.91 9.73 10.35
N VAL A 602 14.56 10.61 11.07
CA VAL A 602 15.22 10.22 12.33
C VAL A 602 14.12 9.79 13.30
N LEU A 603 14.28 8.62 13.93
CA LEU A 603 13.29 8.07 14.85
C LEU A 603 12.91 9.13 15.90
N ASN A 604 11.71 9.63 15.84
CA ASN A 604 11.16 10.60 16.76
C ASN A 604 10.10 9.95 17.66
N ARG A 605 10.13 10.24 18.95
CA ARG A 605 9.15 9.74 19.92
C ARG A 605 7.76 10.36 19.75
N CYS A 606 7.66 11.37 18.90
CA CYS A 606 6.42 12.12 18.63
C CYS A 606 5.80 11.77 17.27
N ASP A 607 5.91 10.52 16.84
CA ASP A 607 5.23 10.04 15.65
C ASP A 607 3.70 10.16 15.82
N PRO A 608 2.99 10.88 14.94
CA PRO A 608 1.54 11.04 15.01
C PRO A 608 0.77 9.78 14.59
N HIS A 609 1.43 8.80 14.01
CA HIS A 609 0.85 7.62 13.38
C HIS A 609 -0.23 6.93 14.25
N GLY A 610 0.05 6.69 15.54
CA GLY A 610 -0.88 6.06 16.46
C GLY A 610 -1.83 7.00 17.19
N ARG A 611 -1.71 8.33 17.00
CA ARG A 611 -2.46 9.32 17.79
C ARG A 611 -3.76 9.74 17.14
N GLN A 612 -3.79 9.79 15.84
CA GLN A 612 -4.94 10.29 15.08
C GLN A 612 -6.21 9.47 15.42
N ALA A 613 -6.09 8.17 15.62
CA ALA A 613 -7.22 7.29 15.95
C ALA A 613 -7.91 7.60 17.30
N PHE A 614 -7.27 8.36 18.18
CA PHE A 614 -7.80 8.74 19.48
C PHE A 614 -8.37 10.17 19.53
N ILE A 615 -8.35 10.89 18.41
CA ILE A 615 -8.99 12.20 18.31
C ILE A 615 -10.51 12.00 18.36
N PRO A 616 -11.26 12.67 19.26
CA PRO A 616 -12.71 12.46 19.38
C PRO A 616 -13.47 12.58 18.07
N ALA A 617 -13.18 13.59 17.26
CA ALA A 617 -13.79 13.76 15.95
C ALA A 617 -13.52 12.59 14.99
N ALA A 618 -12.35 11.95 15.07
CA ALA A 618 -12.02 10.77 14.26
C ALA A 618 -12.79 9.52 14.75
N ILE A 619 -13.04 9.42 16.04
CA ILE A 619 -13.85 8.35 16.63
C ILE A 619 -15.32 8.52 16.22
N ASP A 620 -15.89 9.71 16.34
CA ASP A 620 -17.26 10.01 15.90
C ASP A 620 -17.45 9.72 14.41
N GLN A 621 -16.45 10.08 13.60
CA GLN A 621 -16.43 9.81 12.17
C GLN A 621 -16.39 8.31 11.85
N LEU A 622 -15.66 7.51 12.64
CA LEU A 622 -15.62 6.06 12.51
C LEU A 622 -17.04 5.48 12.71
N PHE A 623 -17.72 5.86 13.78
CA PHE A 623 -19.05 5.34 14.07
C PHE A 623 -20.10 5.80 13.07
N GLU A 624 -20.02 7.04 12.59
CA GLU A 624 -20.90 7.52 11.53
C GLU A 624 -20.69 6.76 10.22
N PHE A 625 -19.44 6.47 9.85
CA PHE A 625 -19.15 5.84 8.59
C PHE A 625 -19.42 4.33 8.57
N LEU A 626 -19.16 3.63 9.69
CA LEU A 626 -19.32 2.17 9.80
C LEU A 626 -20.73 1.78 10.30
N ARG A 627 -21.76 2.38 9.75
CA ARG A 627 -23.15 2.01 9.97
C ARG A 627 -23.92 1.93 8.64
N PRO A 628 -25.08 1.29 8.57
CA PRO A 628 -25.89 1.28 7.36
C PRO A 628 -26.24 2.69 6.90
N GLY A 629 -25.99 2.95 5.63
CA GLY A 629 -26.16 4.28 5.05
C GLY A 629 -25.10 5.30 5.50
N GLY A 630 -24.08 4.86 6.25
CA GLY A 630 -23.01 5.73 6.76
C GLY A 630 -22.28 6.52 5.69
N VAL A 631 -21.83 7.73 6.06
CA VAL A 631 -21.21 8.73 5.19
C VAL A 631 -20.01 9.36 5.86
N ALA A 632 -19.13 9.95 5.07
CA ALA A 632 -18.03 10.76 5.59
C ALA A 632 -18.56 12.16 5.92
N LEU A 633 -18.44 12.56 7.20
CA LEU A 633 -18.83 13.86 7.73
C LEU A 633 -17.67 14.48 8.51
N ASN A 634 -17.56 15.79 8.48
CA ASN A 634 -16.64 16.52 9.35
C ASN A 634 -17.23 16.63 10.77
N PHE A 635 -16.53 16.10 11.76
CA PHE A 635 -16.86 16.23 13.19
C PHE A 635 -15.91 17.18 13.93
N CYS A 636 -14.99 17.83 13.23
CA CYS A 636 -14.11 18.85 13.79
C CYS A 636 -14.86 20.20 13.84
N ASP A 637 -14.54 21.05 14.81
CA ASP A 637 -15.01 22.44 14.83
C ASP A 637 -14.15 23.28 13.88
N GLY A 638 -14.43 23.18 12.57
CA GLY A 638 -13.62 23.76 11.50
C GLY A 638 -12.56 22.80 10.99
N ALA A 639 -11.29 23.20 11.01
CA ALA A 639 -10.17 22.34 10.62
C ALA A 639 -9.92 21.24 11.65
N CYS A 640 -9.55 20.04 11.20
CA CYS A 640 -9.21 18.93 12.07
C CYS A 640 -7.80 19.09 12.67
N ASP A 641 -7.63 20.19 13.36
CA ASP A 641 -6.42 20.60 14.06
C ASP A 641 -6.58 20.31 15.56
N ALA A 642 -5.98 19.23 16.03
CA ALA A 642 -5.90 18.85 17.43
C ALA A 642 -4.53 19.24 18.04
N SER A 643 -3.89 20.29 17.52
CA SER A 643 -2.57 20.74 17.94
C SER A 643 -2.54 21.48 19.30
N GLU A 644 -3.68 21.95 19.80
CA GLU A 644 -3.77 22.43 21.20
C GLU A 644 -3.36 21.29 22.16
N PRO A 645 -2.74 21.59 23.31
CA PRO A 645 -1.85 20.68 24.00
C PRO A 645 -2.52 19.33 24.24
N TYR A 646 -2.25 18.44 23.34
CA TYR A 646 -2.71 17.06 23.41
C TYR A 646 -1.89 16.38 24.50
N GLU A 647 -2.38 16.46 25.73
CA GLU A 647 -1.84 15.77 26.89
C GLU A 647 -2.07 14.25 26.82
N LEU A 648 -2.22 13.67 25.63
CA LEU A 648 -2.21 12.22 25.52
C LEU A 648 -0.81 11.69 25.75
N PRO A 649 -0.63 10.90 26.81
CA PRO A 649 0.64 10.29 27.08
C PRO A 649 0.95 9.27 25.99
N TYR A 650 1.98 9.54 25.17
CA TYR A 650 2.58 8.51 24.33
C TYR A 650 3.14 7.40 25.23
N ASN A 651 2.63 6.17 25.07
CA ASN A 651 2.97 5.03 25.95
C ASN A 651 2.79 5.29 27.45
N GLY A 652 1.68 5.92 27.84
CA GLY A 652 1.17 5.87 29.18
C GLY A 652 1.74 6.84 30.19
N ASN A 653 2.75 7.69 29.92
CA ASN A 653 3.24 8.58 30.98
C ASN A 653 4.17 9.74 30.57
N ARG A 654 4.35 10.08 29.30
CA ARG A 654 5.19 11.24 28.98
C ARG A 654 4.57 12.06 27.84
N PRO A 655 4.48 13.40 28.03
CA PRO A 655 4.14 14.29 26.92
C PRO A 655 5.14 14.11 25.79
N CYS A 656 4.72 14.42 24.57
CA CYS A 656 5.62 14.52 23.43
C CYS A 656 6.64 15.63 23.73
N ASN A 657 7.71 15.27 24.39
CA ASN A 657 8.84 16.16 24.61
C ASN A 657 9.94 15.71 23.65
N PRO A 658 10.41 16.58 22.78
CA PRO A 658 11.47 16.26 21.81
C PRO A 658 12.82 15.91 22.47
N PHE A 659 12.94 15.96 23.80
CA PHE A 659 14.20 15.69 24.51
C PHE A 659 14.05 14.71 25.67
#